data_0bebe4a61e8b766a8772a536a773086e
#
_entry.id   0bebe4a61e8b766a8772a536a773086e
#
_cell.length_a   1.000
_cell.length_b   1.000
_cell.length_c   1.000
_cell.angle_alpha   90.00
_cell.angle_beta   90.00
_cell.angle_gamma   90.00
#
_symmetry.space_group_name_H-M   'P 1'
#
loop_
_entity.id
_entity.type
_entity.pdbx_description
1 polymer ?
#
loop_
_entity_poly.entity_id
_entity_poly.type
_entity_poly.pdbx_seq_one_letter_code
_entity_poly.pdbx_strand_id
1 'polypeptide(L)'
;MRSARISLVVLVLLIFGGSAAAQSGRTAPLVQDNAAVPTPESVLGFKPGADRKLAKWETFLAYFRKLTSASDRIKLDELGKTTLGRPFVVATISAPENLQRLAEIKEQQRRLADPRILAKQGNADELAENLIRTGKNVVVITCSIHSTEVAGTFTATELAYRLTSENSEQIKAILENTVVLLVPSLNPDGTDIVADWYFKTLGTPSEGTAPPELYHHYTGHDNNRDWYAFTQVETQLTVDKILNIWRPQILHDVHQMGATAARLFVPPYVEPWEPNVDPALVAGVNALGTAMAWEVTAQGKPGVVMNGIYDAWTPARAYAHYHAGLRILSEVASVRLATPIEIPFQRLAAGIGYDGKVASWNFPKPWPGGRWTLRDIVDYQSAAAFALLNHAAKYREQHLRNFYEVSKRAALPNETAKNQPYAILLPEPEPPDSFKKAYAQLKDNLTKTTGTEREQHEQSEALVGVAANQPSTSEEVNYFYKIEGLDRALAILKRGGVEIQRASQDFTADGKTYPAGTHFMVMQQPYAAFAKTLLEAQRYPDLREYPGGPPKRPYDVTAHSLTLLLNVSAVFVNAPFTVAAKPEPYGLVLQSRTRANSPTRLGLYKSYAASMDEGWTRWVFDQYKFPYQPLLDAEARAGKLNEKFDAILLPDQAARSLFNGLPGPGQNPPNGGNAGLNVYPQEFAGGLGEAGVKSLREFVEAGGTLIALNDATEFAINYLRLPVRNVLAGVNNREFYCPGSILRTELLPAHPLTFGMEPESIAWFEQSPAFEIMDPNAATAIAKYPANGSPLLSGWILGDQRLRGKAALVEVKVGQGRVILFGFRPQYRGQSLATLPLLFNAILTSKLETAR
;
A
#
# COMPACT_ATOMS: atom_id res chain seq x y z
N MET A 1 -20.66 -46.24 64.07
CA MET A 1 -21.92 -45.87 64.73
C MET A 1 -22.72 -44.94 63.80
N ARG A 2 -23.96 -45.35 63.47
CA ARG A 2 -25.09 -44.64 62.90
C ARG A 2 -24.84 -44.00 61.46
N SER A 3 -25.27 -44.64 60.36
CA SER A 3 -26.59 -45.02 59.80
C SER A 3 -27.56 -43.87 59.58
N ALA A 4 -27.89 -43.62 58.34
CA ALA A 4 -29.23 -43.31 57.79
C ALA A 4 -29.12 -42.90 56.36
N ARG A 5 -29.63 -43.49 55.57
CA ARG A 5 -30.87 -44.01 54.90
C ARG A 5 -30.98 -43.40 53.49
N ILE A 6 -30.93 -44.22 52.53
CA ILE A 6 -31.25 -44.12 51.12
C ILE A 6 -32.76 -43.94 50.93
N SER A 7 -33.21 -43.01 50.13
CA SER A 7 -34.54 -43.06 49.51
C SER A 7 -34.39 -43.02 47.97
N LEU A 8 -34.77 -44.15 47.41
CA LEU A 8 -34.87 -44.47 46.01
C LEU A 8 -36.23 -43.89 45.49
N VAL A 9 -36.16 -43.00 44.47
CA VAL A 9 -37.37 -42.62 43.69
C VAL A 9 -37.09 -43.10 42.26
N VAL A 10 -37.87 -44.12 41.89
CA VAL A 10 -38.01 -44.63 40.53
C VAL A 10 -38.85 -43.66 39.72
N LEU A 11 -38.32 -43.16 38.61
CA LEU A 11 -39.11 -42.43 37.61
C LEU A 11 -39.00 -43.16 36.26
N VAL A 12 -40.17 -43.54 35.76
CA VAL A 12 -40.45 -44.30 34.54
C VAL A 12 -40.01 -43.55 33.29
N LEU A 13 -39.19 -44.16 32.42
CA LEU A 13 -38.91 -43.73 31.08
C LEU A 13 -40.12 -43.98 30.15
N LEU A 14 -40.66 -42.88 29.64
CA LEU A 14 -41.49 -42.93 28.43
C LEU A 14 -40.65 -42.44 27.24
N ILE A 15 -40.31 -43.35 26.32
CA ILE A 15 -39.64 -43.07 25.06
C ILE A 15 -40.66 -42.47 24.12
N PHE A 16 -40.57 -41.19 23.78
CA PHE A 16 -41.15 -40.63 22.57
C PHE A 16 -40.03 -40.28 21.61
N GLY A 17 -39.90 -41.02 20.51
CA GLY A 17 -39.12 -40.69 19.35
C GLY A 17 -39.69 -39.46 18.67
N GLY A 18 -38.98 -38.34 18.75
CA GLY A 18 -39.24 -37.14 18.00
C GLY A 18 -38.02 -36.75 17.21
N SER A 19 -38.11 -36.84 15.89
CA SER A 19 -37.09 -36.36 14.96
C SER A 19 -36.83 -34.87 15.19
N ALA A 20 -35.67 -34.51 15.73
CA ALA A 20 -35.23 -33.11 15.84
C ALA A 20 -34.80 -32.65 14.45
N ALA A 21 -35.70 -32.00 13.72
CA ALA A 21 -35.33 -31.11 12.64
C ALA A 21 -34.60 -29.91 13.25
N ALA A 22 -33.33 -29.73 12.86
CA ALA A 22 -32.54 -28.58 13.22
C ALA A 22 -33.20 -27.30 12.68
N GLN A 23 -33.86 -26.55 13.56
CA GLN A 23 -34.29 -25.19 13.24
C GLN A 23 -33.06 -24.28 13.22
N SER A 24 -32.65 -23.96 12.04
CA SER A 24 -31.72 -22.86 11.73
C SER A 24 -32.35 -21.53 12.18
N GLY A 25 -31.55 -20.78 12.93
CA GLY A 25 -31.56 -19.34 12.97
C GLY A 25 -32.88 -18.62 13.25
N ARG A 26 -32.98 -18.06 14.46
CA ARG A 26 -33.86 -16.91 14.67
C ARG A 26 -33.42 -15.80 13.73
N THR A 27 -34.16 -15.60 12.65
CA THR A 27 -34.18 -14.35 11.88
C THR A 27 -34.62 -13.24 12.83
N ALA A 28 -33.84 -12.17 12.92
CA ALA A 28 -34.28 -10.94 13.55
C ALA A 28 -35.62 -10.51 12.94
N PRO A 29 -36.54 -9.87 13.72
CA PRO A 29 -37.86 -9.50 13.24
C PRO A 29 -37.72 -8.66 11.95
N LEU A 30 -38.51 -9.01 10.93
CA LEU A 30 -38.63 -8.25 9.69
C LEU A 30 -39.03 -6.81 10.05
N VAL A 31 -38.10 -5.90 9.87
CA VAL A 31 -38.30 -4.46 10.00
C VAL A 31 -39.17 -4.02 8.81
N GLN A 32 -40.14 -3.11 9.03
CA GLN A 32 -40.92 -2.51 7.95
C GLN A 32 -39.97 -1.79 6.99
N ASP A 33 -39.73 -2.39 5.83
CA ASP A 33 -38.94 -1.77 4.75
C ASP A 33 -39.71 -0.62 4.12
N ASN A 34 -39.02 0.45 3.78
CA ASN A 34 -39.60 1.50 2.96
C ASN A 34 -39.78 0.97 1.53
N ALA A 35 -40.99 0.59 1.13
CA ALA A 35 -41.30 -0.07 -0.14
C ALA A 35 -40.89 0.72 -1.40
N ALA A 36 -40.48 1.99 -1.26
CA ALA A 36 -40.01 2.85 -2.34
C ALA A 36 -38.49 2.70 -2.65
N VAL A 37 -37.69 2.12 -1.75
CA VAL A 37 -36.22 1.99 -1.92
C VAL A 37 -35.89 0.73 -2.72
N PRO A 38 -35.19 0.83 -3.88
CA PRO A 38 -34.88 -0.33 -4.71
C PRO A 38 -33.89 -1.27 -4.01
N THR A 39 -34.21 -2.59 -3.98
CA THR A 39 -33.29 -3.60 -3.48
C THR A 39 -32.10 -3.77 -4.42
N PRO A 40 -30.91 -4.16 -3.94
CA PRO A 40 -29.78 -4.47 -4.80
C PRO A 40 -30.11 -5.48 -5.91
N GLU A 41 -30.87 -6.52 -5.57
CA GLU A 41 -31.32 -7.57 -6.52
C GLU A 41 -32.11 -7.01 -7.68
N SER A 42 -32.96 -5.98 -7.46
CA SER A 42 -33.79 -5.37 -8.51
C SER A 42 -32.96 -4.67 -9.60
N VAL A 43 -31.69 -4.38 -9.36
CA VAL A 43 -30.77 -3.74 -10.31
C VAL A 43 -29.68 -4.68 -10.77
N LEU A 44 -29.11 -5.46 -9.86
CA LEU A 44 -28.07 -6.46 -10.18
C LEU A 44 -28.64 -7.64 -10.99
N GLY A 45 -29.96 -7.93 -10.87
CA GLY A 45 -30.62 -9.10 -11.45
C GLY A 45 -30.37 -10.40 -10.66
N PHE A 46 -29.68 -10.32 -9.53
CA PHE A 46 -29.40 -11.43 -8.61
C PHE A 46 -29.08 -10.89 -7.21
N LYS A 47 -29.25 -11.74 -6.20
CA LYS A 47 -28.97 -11.40 -4.81
C LYS A 47 -27.45 -11.15 -4.60
N PRO A 48 -27.02 -10.07 -3.89
CA PRO A 48 -25.63 -9.84 -3.56
C PRO A 48 -24.96 -11.08 -2.96
N GLY A 49 -23.83 -11.50 -3.52
CA GLY A 49 -23.14 -12.71 -3.08
C GLY A 49 -23.71 -14.03 -3.62
N ALA A 50 -24.62 -14.01 -4.60
CA ALA A 50 -25.10 -15.22 -5.24
C ALA A 50 -23.95 -16.00 -5.92
N ASP A 51 -23.99 -17.32 -5.79
CA ASP A 51 -22.99 -18.23 -6.37
C ASP A 51 -22.82 -18.01 -7.86
N ARG A 52 -21.58 -17.92 -8.31
CA ARG A 52 -21.19 -17.77 -9.72
C ARG A 52 -21.78 -16.53 -10.40
N LYS A 53 -22.05 -15.47 -9.63
CA LYS A 53 -22.55 -14.19 -10.14
C LYS A 53 -21.61 -13.05 -9.74
N LEU A 54 -21.18 -12.29 -10.74
CA LEU A 54 -20.49 -11.03 -10.58
C LEU A 54 -21.22 -9.93 -11.35
N ALA A 55 -20.88 -8.68 -11.11
CA ALA A 55 -21.38 -7.53 -11.85
C ALA A 55 -20.22 -6.61 -12.21
N LYS A 56 -20.37 -5.85 -13.30
CA LYS A 56 -19.44 -4.78 -13.68
C LYS A 56 -19.67 -3.51 -12.89
N TRP A 57 -18.67 -2.66 -12.87
CA TRP A 57 -18.72 -1.39 -12.15
C TRP A 57 -19.93 -0.52 -12.50
N GLU A 58 -20.27 -0.40 -13.79
CA GLU A 58 -21.41 0.39 -14.22
C GLU A 58 -22.76 -0.10 -13.64
N THR A 59 -22.91 -1.39 -13.43
CA THR A 59 -24.11 -1.97 -12.79
C THR A 59 -24.20 -1.55 -11.31
N PHE A 60 -23.09 -1.58 -10.59
CA PHE A 60 -23.04 -1.08 -9.21
C PHE A 60 -23.32 0.42 -9.16
N LEU A 61 -22.70 1.20 -10.04
CA LEU A 61 -22.90 2.64 -10.12
C LEU A 61 -24.37 3.00 -10.45
N ALA A 62 -25.00 2.27 -11.36
CA ALA A 62 -26.42 2.40 -11.67
C ALA A 62 -27.32 2.14 -10.44
N TYR A 63 -26.96 1.15 -9.61
CA TYR A 63 -27.63 0.91 -8.34
C TYR A 63 -27.53 2.11 -7.40
N PHE A 64 -26.32 2.63 -7.15
CA PHE A 64 -26.14 3.79 -6.26
C PHE A 64 -26.88 5.03 -6.77
N ARG A 65 -26.89 5.29 -8.09
CA ARG A 65 -27.67 6.38 -8.70
C ARG A 65 -29.18 6.24 -8.48
N LYS A 66 -29.71 5.00 -8.62
CA LYS A 66 -31.13 4.73 -8.31
C LYS A 66 -31.45 4.93 -6.83
N LEU A 67 -30.54 4.51 -5.96
CA LEU A 67 -30.70 4.63 -4.53
C LEU A 67 -30.78 6.10 -4.08
N THR A 68 -29.93 6.99 -4.65
CA THR A 68 -29.97 8.42 -4.36
C THR A 68 -31.25 9.11 -4.85
N SER A 69 -31.89 8.56 -5.88
CA SER A 69 -33.16 9.08 -6.37
C SER A 69 -34.37 8.60 -5.53
N ALA A 70 -34.19 7.57 -4.71
CA ALA A 70 -35.26 6.92 -3.95
C ALA A 70 -35.19 7.19 -2.43
N SER A 71 -34.11 7.76 -1.91
CA SER A 71 -33.93 7.99 -0.48
C SER A 71 -33.24 9.33 -0.20
N ASP A 72 -33.74 10.05 0.79
CA ASP A 72 -33.15 11.29 1.31
C ASP A 72 -32.00 11.08 2.33
N ARG A 73 -31.66 9.82 2.63
CA ARG A 73 -30.58 9.41 3.55
C ARG A 73 -29.22 9.26 2.87
N ILE A 74 -29.13 9.47 1.57
CA ILE A 74 -27.92 9.23 0.78
C ILE A 74 -27.68 10.32 -0.25
N LYS A 75 -26.39 10.72 -0.44
CA LYS A 75 -25.89 11.52 -1.57
C LYS A 75 -24.75 10.75 -2.24
N LEU A 76 -24.63 10.84 -3.55
CA LEU A 76 -23.56 10.24 -4.34
C LEU A 76 -22.75 11.34 -5.02
N ASP A 77 -21.46 11.39 -4.75
CA ASP A 77 -20.54 12.34 -5.36
C ASP A 77 -19.52 11.59 -6.23
N GLU A 78 -19.32 12.04 -7.48
CA GLU A 78 -18.21 11.62 -8.33
C GLU A 78 -17.00 12.49 -8.00
N LEU A 79 -15.93 11.88 -7.50
CA LEU A 79 -14.71 12.56 -7.04
C LEU A 79 -13.71 12.80 -8.16
N GLY A 80 -13.78 12.03 -9.24
CA GLY A 80 -12.89 12.07 -10.37
C GLY A 80 -12.94 10.79 -11.19
N LYS A 81 -11.89 10.56 -11.98
CA LYS A 81 -11.73 9.35 -12.81
C LYS A 81 -10.57 8.49 -12.28
N THR A 82 -10.74 7.18 -12.39
CA THR A 82 -9.69 6.20 -12.12
C THR A 82 -8.58 6.23 -13.17
N THR A 83 -7.54 5.46 -12.95
CA THR A 83 -6.42 5.27 -13.89
C THR A 83 -6.86 4.93 -15.30
N LEU A 84 -7.90 4.10 -15.48
CA LEU A 84 -8.48 3.75 -16.79
C LEU A 84 -9.74 4.54 -17.14
N GLY A 85 -10.02 5.62 -16.43
CA GLY A 85 -11.05 6.60 -16.77
C GLY A 85 -12.47 6.31 -16.27
N ARG A 86 -12.67 5.33 -15.37
CA ARG A 86 -13.99 5.04 -14.77
C ARG A 86 -14.34 6.07 -13.70
N PRO A 87 -15.66 6.33 -13.46
CA PRO A 87 -16.08 7.18 -12.35
C PRO A 87 -15.64 6.62 -11.00
N PHE A 88 -14.97 7.47 -10.20
CA PHE A 88 -14.61 7.18 -8.81
C PHE A 88 -15.58 7.91 -7.89
N VAL A 89 -16.33 7.20 -7.05
CA VAL A 89 -17.47 7.76 -6.31
C VAL A 89 -17.39 7.50 -4.81
N VAL A 90 -18.06 8.38 -4.04
CA VAL A 90 -18.36 8.17 -2.62
C VAL A 90 -19.85 8.38 -2.37
N ALA A 91 -20.46 7.48 -1.60
CA ALA A 91 -21.82 7.65 -1.09
C ALA A 91 -21.76 8.19 0.35
N THR A 92 -22.33 9.38 0.57
CA THR A 92 -22.47 9.99 1.90
C THR A 92 -23.84 9.61 2.45
N ILE A 93 -23.87 8.84 3.57
CA ILE A 93 -25.11 8.31 4.16
C ILE A 93 -25.22 8.81 5.60
N SER A 94 -26.38 9.39 5.95
CA SER A 94 -26.69 9.89 7.29
C SER A 94 -28.18 10.21 7.40
N ALA A 95 -28.64 10.68 8.57
CA ALA A 95 -29.98 11.24 8.72
C ALA A 95 -30.16 12.46 7.79
N PRO A 96 -31.36 12.70 7.23
CA PRO A 96 -31.62 13.82 6.31
C PRO A 96 -31.17 15.16 6.88
N GLU A 97 -31.36 15.42 8.16
CA GLU A 97 -30.97 16.63 8.88
C GLU A 97 -29.44 16.83 8.88
N ASN A 98 -28.68 15.74 9.02
CA ASN A 98 -27.22 15.78 8.95
C ASN A 98 -26.76 16.07 7.49
N LEU A 99 -27.42 15.47 6.48
CA LEU A 99 -27.09 15.68 5.07
C LEU A 99 -27.35 17.13 4.61
N GLN A 100 -28.24 17.86 5.29
CA GLN A 100 -28.46 19.29 5.07
C GLN A 100 -27.35 20.17 5.67
N ARG A 101 -26.61 19.67 6.67
CA ARG A 101 -25.59 20.40 7.45
C ARG A 101 -24.16 19.91 7.23
N LEU A 102 -23.85 19.25 6.12
CA LEU A 102 -22.53 18.65 5.89
C LEU A 102 -21.39 19.70 5.93
N ALA A 103 -21.63 20.93 5.51
CA ALA A 103 -20.63 22.01 5.57
C ALA A 103 -20.28 22.36 7.03
N GLU A 104 -21.29 22.46 7.90
CA GLU A 104 -21.12 22.70 9.34
C GLU A 104 -20.38 21.52 10.01
N ILE A 105 -20.78 20.28 9.70
CA ILE A 105 -20.12 19.08 10.25
C ILE A 105 -18.63 19.06 9.82
N LYS A 106 -18.29 19.34 8.57
CA LYS A 106 -16.89 19.42 8.11
C LYS A 106 -16.10 20.49 8.87
N GLU A 107 -16.72 21.65 9.12
CA GLU A 107 -16.07 22.72 9.90
C GLU A 107 -15.86 22.31 11.36
N GLN A 108 -16.81 21.61 11.99
CA GLN A 108 -16.63 21.05 13.33
C GLN A 108 -15.45 20.06 13.37
N GLN A 109 -15.35 19.16 12.38
CA GLN A 109 -14.21 18.24 12.27
C GLN A 109 -12.88 18.98 12.12
N ARG A 110 -12.84 20.03 11.29
CA ARG A 110 -11.65 20.86 11.08
C ARG A 110 -11.17 21.50 12.38
N ARG A 111 -12.10 22.02 13.20
CA ARG A 111 -11.79 22.66 14.49
C ARG A 111 -11.33 21.65 15.54
N LEU A 112 -11.87 20.43 15.56
CA LEU A 112 -11.40 19.36 16.46
C LEU A 112 -10.05 18.79 16.02
N ALA A 113 -9.78 18.73 14.70
CA ALA A 113 -8.50 18.27 14.16
C ALA A 113 -7.35 19.26 14.35
N ASP A 114 -7.65 20.57 14.48
CA ASP A 114 -6.67 21.60 14.77
C ASP A 114 -7.08 22.46 15.99
N PRO A 115 -6.78 22.01 17.18
CA PRO A 115 -7.13 22.72 18.42
C PRO A 115 -6.57 24.14 18.53
N ARG A 116 -5.55 24.52 17.77
CA ARG A 116 -5.03 25.90 17.71
C ARG A 116 -6.08 26.89 17.25
N ILE A 117 -7.06 26.44 16.44
CA ILE A 117 -8.18 27.27 15.99
C ILE A 117 -9.07 27.65 17.18
N LEU A 118 -9.33 26.68 18.07
CA LEU A 118 -10.12 26.90 19.28
C LEU A 118 -9.35 27.77 20.29
N ALA A 119 -8.06 27.49 20.49
CA ALA A 119 -7.19 28.24 21.40
C ALA A 119 -7.11 29.74 21.07
N LYS A 120 -7.23 30.12 19.79
CA LYS A 120 -7.30 31.55 19.36
C LYS A 120 -8.63 32.22 19.72
N GLN A 121 -9.69 31.43 20.03
CA GLN A 121 -11.03 31.96 20.32
C GLN A 121 -11.34 31.96 21.84
N GLY A 122 -10.54 31.26 22.66
CA GLY A 122 -10.72 31.18 24.12
C GLY A 122 -10.15 29.88 24.69
N ASN A 123 -10.81 29.35 25.70
CA ASN A 123 -10.46 28.05 26.29
C ASN A 123 -10.77 26.93 25.27
N ALA A 124 -9.72 26.33 24.69
CA ALA A 124 -9.86 25.31 23.65
C ALA A 124 -10.64 24.09 24.14
N ASP A 125 -10.43 23.64 25.37
CA ASP A 125 -11.12 22.45 25.93
C ASP A 125 -12.61 22.70 26.10
N GLU A 126 -13.00 23.86 26.60
CA GLU A 126 -14.41 24.24 26.80
C GLU A 126 -15.15 24.37 25.45
N LEU A 127 -14.50 24.99 24.45
CA LEU A 127 -15.05 25.10 23.10
C LEU A 127 -15.15 23.73 22.41
N ALA A 128 -14.14 22.86 22.61
CA ALA A 128 -14.14 21.50 22.07
C ALA A 128 -15.26 20.66 22.69
N GLU A 129 -15.50 20.77 24.00
CA GLU A 129 -16.56 20.02 24.68
C GLU A 129 -17.96 20.26 24.06
N ASN A 130 -18.25 21.50 23.67
CA ASN A 130 -19.50 21.81 22.98
C ASN A 130 -19.57 21.15 21.58
N LEU A 131 -18.43 21.17 20.83
CA LEU A 131 -18.36 20.49 19.52
C LEU A 131 -18.49 18.96 19.66
N ILE A 132 -17.89 18.37 20.68
CA ILE A 132 -17.97 16.93 20.97
C ILE A 132 -19.41 16.52 21.27
N ARG A 133 -20.08 17.28 22.13
CA ARG A 133 -21.45 16.99 22.53
C ARG A 133 -22.46 17.06 21.39
N THR A 134 -22.30 17.99 20.45
CA THR A 134 -23.22 18.24 19.33
C THR A 134 -22.78 17.63 18.02
N GLY A 135 -21.48 17.30 17.88
CA GLY A 135 -20.85 16.80 16.66
C GLY A 135 -21.31 15.41 16.22
N LYS A 136 -20.93 15.03 15.05
CA LYS A 136 -21.20 13.71 14.47
C LYS A 136 -19.90 12.97 14.23
N ASN A 137 -19.91 11.65 14.47
CA ASN A 137 -18.77 10.81 14.13
C ASN A 137 -18.70 10.61 12.60
N VAL A 138 -17.54 10.82 12.00
CA VAL A 138 -17.33 10.56 10.57
C VAL A 138 -16.67 9.20 10.44
N VAL A 139 -17.34 8.29 9.74
CA VAL A 139 -16.87 6.93 9.49
C VAL A 139 -16.70 6.73 7.99
N VAL A 140 -15.48 6.46 7.55
CA VAL A 140 -15.19 6.06 6.16
C VAL A 140 -15.16 4.54 6.09
N ILE A 141 -15.87 3.96 5.13
CA ILE A 141 -15.82 2.54 4.80
C ILE A 141 -15.32 2.40 3.37
N THR A 142 -14.17 1.74 3.20
CA THR A 142 -13.55 1.49 1.89
C THR A 142 -13.66 0.02 1.53
N CYS A 143 -14.07 -0.27 0.29
CA CYS A 143 -14.26 -1.62 -0.21
C CYS A 143 -13.44 -1.87 -1.47
N SER A 144 -13.12 -3.14 -1.73
CA SER A 144 -12.59 -3.66 -3.00
C SER A 144 -11.38 -2.92 -3.56
N ILE A 145 -10.42 -2.52 -2.70
CA ILE A 145 -9.11 -2.04 -3.18
C ILE A 145 -8.40 -3.16 -3.95
N HIS A 146 -8.47 -4.40 -3.44
CA HIS A 146 -8.05 -5.59 -4.16
C HIS A 146 -9.26 -6.19 -4.89
N SER A 147 -9.32 -6.05 -6.19
CA SER A 147 -10.53 -6.39 -6.96
C SER A 147 -10.81 -7.89 -7.07
N THR A 148 -9.85 -8.76 -6.77
CA THR A 148 -10.08 -10.21 -6.60
C THR A 148 -10.82 -10.54 -5.30
N GLU A 149 -10.93 -9.60 -4.38
CA GLU A 149 -11.71 -9.65 -3.15
C GLU A 149 -13.14 -9.14 -3.43
N VAL A 150 -13.85 -9.87 -4.29
CA VAL A 150 -15.07 -9.43 -4.98
C VAL A 150 -16.26 -9.11 -4.07
N ALA A 151 -16.28 -9.60 -2.82
CA ALA A 151 -17.39 -9.39 -1.90
C ALA A 151 -17.56 -7.93 -1.46
N GLY A 152 -16.48 -7.15 -1.41
CA GLY A 152 -16.49 -5.78 -0.85
C GLY A 152 -17.51 -4.86 -1.54
N THR A 153 -17.57 -4.83 -2.86
CA THR A 153 -18.54 -4.01 -3.61
C THR A 153 -19.99 -4.50 -3.40
N PHE A 154 -20.22 -5.81 -3.29
CA PHE A 154 -21.55 -6.35 -2.92
C PHE A 154 -21.93 -5.96 -1.50
N THR A 155 -21.01 -6.05 -0.55
CA THR A 155 -21.20 -5.59 0.83
C THR A 155 -21.56 -4.11 0.86
N ALA A 156 -20.87 -3.27 0.08
CA ALA A 156 -21.19 -1.85 -0.03
C ALA A 156 -22.64 -1.61 -0.52
N THR A 157 -23.12 -2.37 -1.50
CA THR A 157 -24.52 -2.25 -1.96
C THR A 157 -25.52 -2.64 -0.88
N GLU A 158 -25.23 -3.69 -0.11
CA GLU A 158 -26.09 -4.16 0.98
C GLU A 158 -26.09 -3.18 2.16
N LEU A 159 -24.95 -2.65 2.56
CA LEU A 159 -24.84 -1.61 3.59
C LEU A 159 -25.64 -0.36 3.20
N ALA A 160 -25.47 0.12 1.97
CA ALA A 160 -26.21 1.28 1.48
C ALA A 160 -27.71 1.04 1.47
N TYR A 161 -28.17 -0.13 1.00
CA TYR A 161 -29.58 -0.50 1.01
C TYR A 161 -30.16 -0.48 2.43
N ARG A 162 -29.54 -1.19 3.36
CA ARG A 162 -30.02 -1.30 4.74
C ARG A 162 -30.03 0.04 5.46
N LEU A 163 -29.00 0.85 5.33
CA LEU A 163 -28.94 2.19 5.93
C LEU A 163 -30.00 3.14 5.36
N THR A 164 -30.43 2.95 4.11
CA THR A 164 -31.40 3.83 3.46
C THR A 164 -32.84 3.36 3.54
N SER A 165 -33.09 2.05 3.74
CA SER A 165 -34.44 1.46 3.75
C SER A 165 -34.93 1.05 5.13
N GLU A 166 -34.06 0.53 6.01
CA GLU A 166 -34.47 0.05 7.35
C GLU A 166 -34.77 1.19 8.35
N ASN A 167 -35.72 0.96 9.27
CA ASN A 167 -36.15 1.91 10.28
C ASN A 167 -36.03 1.38 11.73
N SER A 168 -35.13 0.38 11.95
CA SER A 168 -34.83 -0.11 13.29
C SER A 168 -34.20 0.97 14.16
N GLU A 169 -34.32 0.86 15.48
CA GLU A 169 -33.68 1.79 16.42
C GLU A 169 -32.15 1.84 16.24
N GLN A 170 -31.54 0.70 15.89
CA GLN A 170 -30.11 0.63 15.57
C GLN A 170 -29.75 1.49 14.35
N ILE A 171 -30.49 1.36 13.25
CA ILE A 171 -30.25 2.15 12.05
C ILE A 171 -30.48 3.64 12.28
N LYS A 172 -31.56 4.01 12.98
CA LYS A 172 -31.81 5.40 13.36
C LYS A 172 -30.64 5.96 14.18
N ALA A 173 -30.21 5.24 15.23
CA ALA A 173 -29.08 5.67 16.06
C ALA A 173 -27.79 5.85 15.26
N ILE A 174 -27.48 4.96 14.30
CA ILE A 174 -26.33 5.09 13.39
C ILE A 174 -26.48 6.36 12.55
N LEU A 175 -27.59 6.57 11.86
CA LEU A 175 -27.81 7.71 10.98
C LEU A 175 -27.81 9.04 11.72
N GLU A 176 -28.39 9.10 12.91
CA GLU A 176 -28.44 10.32 13.73
C GLU A 176 -27.07 10.73 14.28
N ASN A 177 -26.21 9.76 14.61
CA ASN A 177 -24.95 9.99 15.31
C ASN A 177 -23.70 9.93 14.42
N THR A 178 -23.85 9.47 13.17
CA THR A 178 -22.72 9.32 12.24
C THR A 178 -22.98 9.93 10.86
N VAL A 179 -21.89 10.29 10.19
CA VAL A 179 -21.85 10.50 8.75
C VAL A 179 -20.99 9.37 8.18
N VAL A 180 -21.59 8.47 7.43
CA VAL A 180 -20.93 7.34 6.80
C VAL A 180 -20.51 7.73 5.37
N LEU A 181 -19.24 7.67 5.09
CA LEU A 181 -18.66 7.88 3.76
C LEU A 181 -18.29 6.50 3.20
N LEU A 182 -19.14 5.96 2.35
CA LEU A 182 -18.99 4.64 1.76
C LEU A 182 -18.36 4.77 0.37
N VAL A 183 -17.14 4.23 0.20
CA VAL A 183 -16.47 4.08 -1.10
C VAL A 183 -16.71 2.65 -1.58
N PRO A 184 -17.62 2.43 -2.54
CA PRO A 184 -18.03 1.08 -2.94
C PRO A 184 -16.92 0.25 -3.58
N SER A 185 -16.00 0.90 -4.26
CA SER A 185 -14.76 0.29 -4.77
C SER A 185 -13.65 1.34 -4.81
N LEU A 186 -12.51 1.04 -4.18
CA LEU A 186 -11.27 1.81 -4.35
C LEU A 186 -10.56 1.47 -5.68
N ASN A 187 -11.02 0.43 -6.39
CA ASN A 187 -10.47 0.00 -7.66
C ASN A 187 -11.57 -0.40 -8.66
N PRO A 188 -12.34 0.57 -9.18
CA PRO A 188 -13.37 0.34 -10.20
C PRO A 188 -12.85 -0.35 -11.46
N ASP A 189 -11.62 -0.05 -11.88
CA ASP A 189 -10.98 -0.64 -13.05
C ASP A 189 -10.80 -2.15 -12.88
N GLY A 190 -10.26 -2.55 -11.74
CA GLY A 190 -10.06 -3.95 -11.42
C GLY A 190 -11.36 -4.71 -11.19
N THR A 191 -12.44 -4.04 -10.75
CA THR A 191 -13.77 -4.65 -10.66
C THR A 191 -14.20 -5.19 -12.01
N ASP A 192 -14.00 -4.43 -13.09
CA ASP A 192 -14.34 -4.87 -14.45
C ASP A 192 -13.37 -5.93 -14.98
N ILE A 193 -12.05 -5.76 -14.77
CA ILE A 193 -11.03 -6.74 -15.20
C ILE A 193 -11.33 -8.12 -14.61
N VAL A 194 -11.62 -8.18 -13.31
CA VAL A 194 -11.93 -9.45 -12.62
C VAL A 194 -13.27 -10.02 -13.07
N ALA A 195 -14.31 -9.18 -13.25
CA ALA A 195 -15.61 -9.64 -13.73
C ALA A 195 -15.53 -10.18 -15.15
N ASP A 196 -14.84 -9.51 -16.08
CA ASP A 196 -14.66 -9.95 -17.46
C ASP A 196 -13.90 -11.28 -17.54
N TRP A 197 -12.83 -11.42 -16.75
CA TRP A 197 -12.11 -12.68 -16.65
C TRP A 197 -12.99 -13.82 -16.13
N TYR A 198 -13.74 -13.55 -15.06
CA TYR A 198 -14.64 -14.55 -14.47
C TYR A 198 -15.72 -14.99 -15.46
N PHE A 199 -16.36 -14.06 -16.20
CA PHE A 199 -17.36 -14.38 -17.22
C PHE A 199 -16.77 -15.20 -18.36
N LYS A 200 -15.55 -14.87 -18.81
CA LYS A 200 -14.81 -15.62 -19.83
C LYS A 200 -14.52 -17.06 -19.40
N THR A 201 -14.25 -17.29 -18.12
CA THR A 201 -13.80 -18.59 -17.60
C THR A 201 -14.91 -19.41 -16.92
N LEU A 202 -16.10 -18.85 -16.73
CA LEU A 202 -17.22 -19.51 -16.07
C LEU A 202 -17.59 -20.82 -16.78
N GLY A 203 -17.69 -21.92 -16.00
CA GLY A 203 -17.97 -23.25 -16.52
C GLY A 203 -16.79 -23.97 -17.19
N THR A 204 -15.60 -23.35 -17.20
CA THR A 204 -14.36 -23.97 -17.73
C THR A 204 -13.45 -24.46 -16.58
N PRO A 205 -12.40 -25.24 -16.86
CA PRO A 205 -11.39 -25.59 -15.86
C PRO A 205 -10.68 -24.39 -15.23
N SER A 206 -10.73 -23.21 -15.85
CA SER A 206 -10.15 -21.95 -15.37
C SER A 206 -11.10 -21.14 -14.48
N GLU A 207 -12.31 -21.62 -14.21
CA GLU A 207 -13.29 -20.91 -13.37
C GLU A 207 -12.70 -20.61 -11.99
N GLY A 208 -12.81 -19.35 -11.56
CA GLY A 208 -12.36 -18.90 -10.25
C GLY A 208 -10.83 -18.73 -10.10
N THR A 209 -10.08 -18.77 -11.21
CA THR A 209 -8.67 -18.31 -11.23
C THR A 209 -8.60 -16.79 -11.23
N ALA A 210 -7.49 -16.22 -10.76
CA ALA A 210 -7.22 -14.80 -10.91
C ALA A 210 -7.00 -14.42 -12.37
N PRO A 211 -7.25 -13.17 -12.81
CA PRO A 211 -6.88 -12.71 -14.15
C PRO A 211 -5.39 -12.91 -14.42
N PRO A 212 -4.99 -13.25 -15.68
CA PRO A 212 -3.59 -13.38 -16.07
C PRO A 212 -2.94 -12.01 -16.33
N GLU A 213 -3.32 -11.02 -15.56
CA GLU A 213 -2.84 -9.65 -15.57
C GLU A 213 -3.08 -8.98 -14.20
N LEU A 214 -2.44 -7.83 -13.97
CA LEU A 214 -2.68 -7.04 -12.76
C LEU A 214 -4.09 -6.46 -12.77
N TYR A 215 -4.84 -6.66 -11.67
CA TYR A 215 -6.18 -6.08 -11.53
C TYR A 215 -6.18 -4.58 -11.17
N HIS A 216 -5.03 -3.98 -10.87
CA HIS A 216 -4.79 -2.54 -10.93
C HIS A 216 -3.71 -2.28 -11.97
N HIS A 217 -3.95 -1.33 -12.87
CA HIS A 217 -3.14 -1.15 -14.10
C HIS A 217 -1.63 -1.15 -13.86
N TYR A 218 -1.15 -0.49 -12.79
CA TYR A 218 0.27 -0.40 -12.47
C TYR A 218 0.70 -1.25 -11.27
N THR A 219 -0.14 -1.40 -10.26
CA THR A 219 0.34 -1.82 -8.93
C THR A 219 -0.18 -3.17 -8.48
N GLY A 220 -1.21 -3.71 -9.13
CA GLY A 220 -1.84 -4.96 -8.70
C GLY A 220 -2.24 -4.88 -7.22
N HIS A 221 -1.70 -5.79 -6.38
CA HIS A 221 -1.98 -5.84 -4.94
C HIS A 221 -1.34 -4.69 -4.15
N ASP A 222 -0.29 -4.09 -4.69
CA ASP A 222 0.41 -2.97 -4.04
C ASP A 222 -0.35 -1.63 -4.10
N ASN A 223 -1.56 -1.57 -4.70
CA ASN A 223 -2.40 -0.40 -4.58
C ASN A 223 -2.75 -0.09 -3.11
N ASN A 224 -2.75 -1.11 -2.21
CA ASN A 224 -2.85 -0.92 -0.77
C ASN A 224 -1.47 -0.79 -0.08
N ARG A 225 -0.48 -0.17 -0.74
CA ARG A 225 0.82 0.22 -0.20
C ARG A 225 1.17 1.67 -0.52
N ASP A 226 0.20 2.42 -1.05
CA ASP A 226 0.39 3.77 -1.60
C ASP A 226 -0.08 4.90 -0.65
N TRP A 227 -0.52 4.58 0.57
CA TRP A 227 -1.15 5.53 1.51
C TRP A 227 -0.20 6.56 2.15
N TYR A 228 1.05 6.63 1.72
CA TYR A 228 1.97 7.72 2.06
C TYR A 228 2.74 8.28 0.87
N ALA A 229 2.89 7.49 -0.21
CA ALA A 229 3.58 7.92 -1.43
C ALA A 229 2.65 8.62 -2.43
N PHE A 230 1.34 8.29 -2.37
CA PHE A 230 0.28 8.90 -3.18
C PHE A 230 0.56 8.90 -4.68
N THR A 231 1.09 7.80 -5.19
CA THR A 231 1.48 7.68 -6.59
C THR A 231 0.28 7.42 -7.51
N GLN A 232 -0.77 6.74 -7.00
CA GLN A 232 -1.94 6.34 -7.78
C GLN A 232 -3.08 7.37 -7.63
N VAL A 233 -3.81 7.60 -8.72
CA VAL A 233 -4.89 8.60 -8.76
C VAL A 233 -6.03 8.27 -7.79
N GLU A 234 -6.33 6.98 -7.59
CA GLU A 234 -7.36 6.52 -6.67
C GLU A 234 -7.02 6.87 -5.21
N THR A 235 -5.74 6.67 -4.83
CA THR A 235 -5.23 7.08 -3.51
C THR A 235 -5.28 8.60 -3.35
N GLN A 236 -4.85 9.35 -4.39
CA GLN A 236 -4.90 10.81 -4.37
C GLN A 236 -6.33 11.33 -4.22
N LEU A 237 -7.28 10.80 -4.99
CA LEU A 237 -8.70 11.18 -4.89
C LEU A 237 -9.26 10.89 -3.48
N THR A 238 -8.92 9.73 -2.91
CA THR A 238 -9.37 9.37 -1.56
C THR A 238 -8.80 10.32 -0.51
N VAL A 239 -7.51 10.60 -0.56
CA VAL A 239 -6.85 11.49 0.41
C VAL A 239 -7.34 12.93 0.23
N ASP A 240 -7.30 13.48 -0.99
CA ASP A 240 -7.59 14.88 -1.24
C ASP A 240 -9.09 15.22 -1.09
N LYS A 241 -10.00 14.32 -1.48
CA LYS A 241 -11.45 14.58 -1.54
C LYS A 241 -12.24 13.97 -0.37
N ILE A 242 -11.70 12.97 0.31
CA ILE A 242 -12.36 12.34 1.45
C ILE A 242 -11.59 12.62 2.74
N LEU A 243 -10.37 12.06 2.91
CA LEU A 243 -9.71 12.03 4.21
C LEU A 243 -9.31 13.43 4.71
N ASN A 244 -8.71 14.26 3.86
CA ASN A 244 -8.28 15.60 4.23
C ASN A 244 -9.46 16.59 4.41
N ILE A 245 -10.60 16.32 3.74
CA ILE A 245 -11.80 17.17 3.86
C ILE A 245 -12.61 16.81 5.11
N TRP A 246 -12.83 15.50 5.34
CA TRP A 246 -13.75 15.03 6.35
C TRP A 246 -13.07 14.71 7.70
N ARG A 247 -11.75 14.44 7.71
CA ARG A 247 -10.97 14.12 8.92
C ARG A 247 -11.67 13.08 9.80
N PRO A 248 -11.88 11.85 9.28
CA PRO A 248 -12.71 10.84 9.92
C PRO A 248 -12.09 10.35 11.24
N GLN A 249 -12.93 10.06 12.22
CA GLN A 249 -12.53 9.38 13.45
C GLN A 249 -12.26 7.91 13.23
N ILE A 250 -12.94 7.28 12.25
CA ILE A 250 -12.81 5.86 11.96
C ILE A 250 -12.73 5.67 10.44
N LEU A 251 -11.76 4.85 10.01
CA LEU A 251 -11.66 4.31 8.67
C LEU A 251 -11.73 2.79 8.75
N HIS A 252 -12.73 2.18 8.14
CA HIS A 252 -12.89 0.73 8.02
C HIS A 252 -12.51 0.28 6.61
N ASP A 253 -11.40 -0.44 6.50
CA ASP A 253 -10.87 -0.99 5.27
C ASP A 253 -11.26 -2.48 5.16
N VAL A 254 -12.14 -2.80 4.20
CA VAL A 254 -12.81 -4.10 4.10
C VAL A 254 -12.10 -4.98 3.08
N HIS A 255 -11.58 -6.12 3.55
CA HIS A 255 -10.77 -7.05 2.76
C HIS A 255 -11.23 -8.50 2.79
N GLN A 256 -10.56 -9.34 2.01
CA GLN A 256 -10.65 -10.79 2.04
C GLN A 256 -9.27 -11.43 2.11
N MET A 257 -9.14 -12.46 2.94
CA MET A 257 -7.91 -13.22 3.19
C MET A 257 -7.98 -14.65 2.64
N GLY A 258 -6.90 -15.42 2.78
CA GLY A 258 -6.85 -16.84 2.45
C GLY A 258 -7.93 -17.67 3.16
N ALA A 259 -8.44 -18.70 2.47
CA ALA A 259 -9.63 -19.45 2.88
C ALA A 259 -9.41 -20.53 3.95
N THR A 260 -8.17 -20.91 4.26
CA THR A 260 -7.90 -22.17 4.98
C THR A 260 -7.77 -22.06 6.50
N ALA A 261 -7.92 -20.86 7.09
CA ALA A 261 -7.77 -20.65 8.53
C ALA A 261 -9.03 -20.02 9.15
N ALA A 262 -8.95 -18.82 9.72
CA ALA A 262 -10.12 -18.10 10.25
C ALA A 262 -11.13 -17.71 9.17
N ARG A 263 -12.36 -17.37 9.58
CA ARG A 263 -13.40 -16.84 8.67
C ARG A 263 -13.42 -15.31 8.64
N LEU A 264 -13.14 -14.68 9.79
CA LEU A 264 -13.05 -13.22 9.93
C LEU A 264 -11.88 -12.89 10.84
N PHE A 265 -11.02 -11.97 10.41
CA PHE A 265 -10.05 -11.28 11.25
C PHE A 265 -10.51 -9.84 11.50
N VAL A 266 -10.36 -9.39 12.76
CA VAL A 266 -10.50 -8.01 13.20
C VAL A 266 -9.40 -7.67 14.22
N PRO A 267 -9.06 -6.39 14.45
CA PRO A 267 -8.10 -6.02 15.49
C PRO A 267 -8.51 -6.57 16.88
N PRO A 268 -7.59 -6.66 17.85
CA PRO A 268 -6.20 -6.14 17.89
C PRO A 268 -5.27 -6.69 16.83
N TYR A 269 -4.32 -5.84 16.40
CA TYR A 269 -3.20 -6.27 15.55
C TYR A 269 -2.11 -6.94 16.38
N VAL A 270 -1.18 -7.66 15.71
CA VAL A 270 0.04 -8.16 16.36
C VAL A 270 1.09 -7.04 16.46
N GLU A 271 2.11 -7.25 17.30
CA GLU A 271 3.27 -6.37 17.38
C GLU A 271 4.16 -6.46 16.11
N PRO A 272 4.89 -5.36 15.77
CA PRO A 272 4.93 -4.11 16.50
C PRO A 272 3.97 -3.06 15.96
N TRP A 273 3.73 -2.02 16.78
CA TRP A 273 3.15 -0.76 16.32
C TRP A 273 4.25 0.23 15.98
N GLU A 274 3.99 1.10 15.02
CA GLU A 274 4.89 2.19 14.65
C GLU A 274 4.96 3.22 15.81
N PRO A 275 6.17 3.59 16.27
CA PRO A 275 6.34 4.37 17.52
C PRO A 275 5.73 5.77 17.52
N ASN A 276 5.49 6.38 16.36
CA ASN A 276 4.88 7.71 16.25
C ASN A 276 3.34 7.70 16.25
N VAL A 277 2.72 6.50 16.24
CA VAL A 277 1.27 6.39 16.43
C VAL A 277 0.93 6.64 17.89
N ASP A 278 0.01 7.60 18.14
CA ASP A 278 -0.38 7.94 19.51
C ASP A 278 -0.97 6.72 20.25
N PRO A 279 -0.54 6.42 21.48
CA PRO A 279 -1.01 5.24 22.24
C PRO A 279 -2.52 5.16 22.42
N ALA A 280 -3.23 6.31 22.45
CA ALA A 280 -4.70 6.31 22.52
C ALA A 280 -5.36 5.73 21.26
N LEU A 281 -4.71 5.89 20.08
CA LEU A 281 -5.18 5.27 18.85
C LEU A 281 -4.99 3.76 18.89
N VAL A 282 -3.85 3.27 19.39
CA VAL A 282 -3.60 1.84 19.60
C VAL A 282 -4.69 1.22 20.49
N ALA A 283 -4.95 1.84 21.65
CA ALA A 283 -6.00 1.40 22.56
C ALA A 283 -7.40 1.45 21.92
N GLY A 284 -7.69 2.51 21.16
CA GLY A 284 -8.96 2.69 20.45
C GLY A 284 -9.21 1.64 19.37
N VAL A 285 -8.18 1.30 18.58
CA VAL A 285 -8.25 0.20 17.57
C VAL A 285 -8.51 -1.13 18.24
N ASN A 286 -7.82 -1.42 19.36
CA ASN A 286 -8.00 -2.66 20.11
C ASN A 286 -9.42 -2.77 20.70
N ALA A 287 -9.92 -1.70 21.30
CA ALA A 287 -11.26 -1.66 21.86
C ALA A 287 -12.35 -1.87 20.80
N LEU A 288 -12.25 -1.14 19.67
CA LEU A 288 -13.23 -1.24 18.58
C LEU A 288 -13.18 -2.61 17.91
N GLY A 289 -12.00 -3.15 17.61
CA GLY A 289 -11.86 -4.48 17.01
C GLY A 289 -12.38 -5.59 17.91
N THR A 290 -12.13 -5.52 19.22
CA THR A 290 -12.67 -6.47 20.21
C THR A 290 -14.20 -6.38 20.29
N ALA A 291 -14.78 -5.16 20.24
CA ALA A 291 -16.23 -4.99 20.20
C ALA A 291 -16.85 -5.60 18.93
N MET A 292 -16.20 -5.45 17.77
CA MET A 292 -16.63 -6.08 16.52
C MET A 292 -16.57 -7.62 16.63
N ALA A 293 -15.48 -8.19 17.16
CA ALA A 293 -15.35 -9.63 17.35
C ALA A 293 -16.44 -10.17 18.28
N TRP A 294 -16.70 -9.47 19.38
CA TRP A 294 -17.77 -9.85 20.34
C TRP A 294 -19.14 -9.87 19.66
N GLU A 295 -19.53 -8.78 18.98
CA GLU A 295 -20.85 -8.66 18.38
C GLU A 295 -21.08 -9.71 17.27
N VAL A 296 -20.10 -9.92 16.38
CA VAL A 296 -20.16 -10.92 15.31
C VAL A 296 -20.23 -12.35 15.88
N THR A 297 -19.47 -12.64 16.96
CA THR A 297 -19.52 -13.95 17.63
C THR A 297 -20.86 -14.17 18.34
N ALA A 298 -21.43 -13.12 18.98
CA ALA A 298 -22.72 -13.17 19.63
C ALA A 298 -23.89 -13.41 18.65
N GLN A 299 -23.74 -13.00 17.38
CA GLN A 299 -24.67 -13.34 16.29
C GLN A 299 -24.55 -14.82 15.85
N GLY A 300 -23.72 -15.62 16.51
CA GLY A 300 -23.55 -17.05 16.25
C GLY A 300 -22.50 -17.38 15.17
N LYS A 301 -21.84 -16.39 14.55
CA LYS A 301 -20.86 -16.59 13.48
C LYS A 301 -19.54 -17.16 14.04
N PRO A 302 -19.10 -18.39 13.61
CA PRO A 302 -17.83 -18.98 14.04
C PRO A 302 -16.65 -18.46 13.24
N GLY A 303 -15.43 -18.74 13.71
CA GLY A 303 -14.19 -18.48 12.96
C GLY A 303 -13.71 -17.04 13.06
N VAL A 304 -14.12 -16.26 14.05
CA VAL A 304 -13.63 -14.90 14.29
C VAL A 304 -12.32 -14.95 15.07
N VAL A 305 -11.27 -14.30 14.55
CA VAL A 305 -9.95 -14.21 15.18
C VAL A 305 -9.55 -12.76 15.42
N MET A 306 -8.92 -12.52 16.55
CA MET A 306 -8.25 -11.28 16.92
C MET A 306 -6.76 -11.53 17.14
N ASN A 307 -5.93 -10.50 17.08
CA ASN A 307 -4.48 -10.58 17.34
C ASN A 307 -3.81 -11.71 16.54
N GLY A 308 -3.96 -11.69 15.20
CA GLY A 308 -3.62 -12.87 14.44
C GLY A 308 -2.91 -12.67 13.10
N ILE A 309 -2.92 -11.51 12.45
CA ILE A 309 -2.45 -11.41 11.06
C ILE A 309 -1.56 -10.20 10.82
N TYR A 310 -1.98 -9.01 11.20
CA TYR A 310 -1.35 -7.74 10.82
C TYR A 310 -0.60 -7.10 11.96
N ASP A 311 0.57 -6.53 11.66
CA ASP A 311 1.17 -5.46 12.45
C ASP A 311 0.70 -4.07 11.97
N ALA A 312 1.02 -3.03 12.72
CA ALA A 312 0.75 -1.64 12.36
C ALA A 312 2.06 -0.82 12.27
N TRP A 313 3.08 -1.41 11.70
CA TRP A 313 4.42 -0.83 11.63
C TRP A 313 4.56 0.24 10.53
N THR A 314 3.96 0.05 9.36
CA THR A 314 4.19 0.92 8.21
C THR A 314 3.01 1.85 7.90
N PRO A 315 3.25 3.14 7.56
CA PRO A 315 2.20 4.06 7.09
C PRO A 315 1.61 3.67 5.72
N ALA A 316 2.24 2.76 4.99
CA ALA A 316 1.84 2.38 3.63
C ALA A 316 0.37 1.93 3.50
N ARG A 317 -0.26 1.52 4.62
CA ARG A 317 -1.65 1.08 4.69
C ARG A 317 -2.48 1.87 5.72
N ALA A 318 -1.90 2.83 6.45
CA ALA A 318 -2.46 3.31 7.69
C ALA A 318 -2.46 4.85 7.82
N TYR A 319 -2.77 5.58 6.73
CA TYR A 319 -2.85 7.04 6.71
C TYR A 319 -3.60 7.64 7.91
N ALA A 320 -4.76 7.07 8.26
CA ALA A 320 -5.62 7.58 9.33
C ALA A 320 -4.93 7.61 10.70
N HIS A 321 -4.02 6.67 11.02
CA HIS A 321 -3.32 6.64 12.30
C HIS A 321 -2.45 7.88 12.55
N TYR A 322 -1.95 8.50 11.49
CA TYR A 322 -1.12 9.71 11.55
C TYR A 322 -1.96 10.99 11.48
N HIS A 323 -3.30 10.84 11.38
CA HIS A 323 -4.29 11.91 11.27
C HIS A 323 -5.36 11.81 12.39
N ALA A 324 -4.96 11.31 13.57
CA ALA A 324 -5.78 11.12 14.76
C ALA A 324 -6.98 10.15 14.57
N GLY A 325 -7.05 9.41 13.47
CA GLY A 325 -8.13 8.47 13.15
C GLY A 325 -7.79 7.02 13.47
N LEU A 326 -8.80 6.21 13.78
CA LEU A 326 -8.69 4.77 13.97
C LEU A 326 -8.83 4.07 12.60
N ARG A 327 -7.78 3.42 12.12
CA ARG A 327 -7.89 2.54 10.94
C ARG A 327 -8.17 1.11 11.39
N ILE A 328 -9.30 0.56 11.01
CA ILE A 328 -9.72 -0.82 11.25
C ILE A 328 -9.59 -1.58 9.94
N LEU A 329 -8.76 -2.61 9.93
CA LEU A 329 -8.71 -3.61 8.87
C LEU A 329 -9.56 -4.81 9.29
N SER A 330 -10.48 -5.24 8.44
CA SER A 330 -11.14 -6.53 8.59
C SER A 330 -10.90 -7.41 7.38
N GLU A 331 -10.69 -8.71 7.62
CA GLU A 331 -10.40 -9.69 6.57
C GLU A 331 -11.34 -10.88 6.68
N VAL A 332 -12.12 -11.13 5.64
CA VAL A 332 -12.98 -12.32 5.58
C VAL A 332 -12.38 -13.36 4.64
N ALA A 333 -12.46 -14.63 5.02
CA ALA A 333 -11.96 -15.74 4.20
C ALA A 333 -12.57 -15.72 2.80
N SER A 334 -11.75 -15.81 1.76
CA SER A 334 -12.15 -15.79 0.35
C SER A 334 -12.82 -17.10 -0.10
N VAL A 335 -13.47 -17.03 -1.24
CA VAL A 335 -13.80 -18.14 -2.12
C VAL A 335 -12.97 -18.04 -3.41
N ARG A 336 -13.26 -18.82 -4.43
CA ARG A 336 -12.60 -18.70 -5.74
C ARG A 336 -13.35 -17.66 -6.59
N LEU A 337 -13.09 -16.38 -6.38
CA LEU A 337 -13.86 -15.24 -6.87
C LEU A 337 -15.34 -15.38 -6.43
N ALA A 338 -16.26 -15.79 -7.31
CA ALA A 338 -17.65 -16.05 -6.96
C ALA A 338 -18.00 -17.54 -6.95
N THR A 339 -17.03 -18.43 -7.13
CA THR A 339 -17.23 -19.89 -7.12
C THR A 339 -17.09 -20.44 -5.70
N PRO A 340 -18.12 -21.09 -5.13
CA PRO A 340 -18.08 -21.68 -3.80
C PRO A 340 -16.96 -22.70 -3.63
N ILE A 341 -16.50 -22.84 -2.40
CA ILE A 341 -15.49 -23.85 -2.02
C ILE A 341 -16.02 -24.73 -0.89
N GLU A 342 -15.47 -25.95 -0.80
CA GLU A 342 -15.69 -26.90 0.27
C GLU A 342 -14.40 -27.12 1.04
N ILE A 343 -14.38 -26.85 2.34
CA ILE A 343 -13.20 -27.00 3.18
C ILE A 343 -13.54 -27.93 4.36
N PRO A 344 -13.08 -29.18 4.31
CA PRO A 344 -13.20 -30.08 5.45
C PRO A 344 -12.51 -29.53 6.69
N PHE A 345 -13.08 -29.72 7.88
CA PHE A 345 -12.52 -29.25 9.15
C PHE A 345 -11.03 -29.65 9.33
N GLN A 346 -10.67 -30.88 8.93
CA GLN A 346 -9.32 -31.40 9.04
C GLN A 346 -8.29 -30.64 8.21
N ARG A 347 -8.73 -29.94 7.15
CA ARG A 347 -7.87 -29.11 6.29
C ARG A 347 -7.70 -27.66 6.77
N LEU A 348 -8.35 -27.30 7.87
CA LEU A 348 -8.12 -25.99 8.45
C LEU A 348 -6.69 -25.86 8.96
N ALA A 349 -6.02 -24.78 8.59
CA ALA A 349 -4.64 -24.49 8.91
C ALA A 349 -4.54 -23.65 10.19
N ALA A 350 -3.37 -23.68 10.82
CA ALA A 350 -3.00 -22.69 11.81
C ALA A 350 -2.71 -21.33 11.13
N GLY A 351 -3.02 -20.26 11.82
CA GLY A 351 -2.59 -18.89 11.50
C GLY A 351 -1.55 -18.39 12.50
N ILE A 352 -1.24 -17.10 12.42
CA ILE A 352 -0.32 -16.46 13.37
C ILE A 352 -1.02 -16.38 14.74
N GLY A 353 -0.47 -17.06 15.74
CA GLY A 353 -0.97 -17.00 17.12
C GLY A 353 -2.27 -17.76 17.41
N TYR A 354 -2.76 -18.61 16.49
CA TYR A 354 -3.93 -19.47 16.71
C TYR A 354 -3.90 -20.72 15.83
N ASP A 355 -4.63 -21.76 16.24
CA ASP A 355 -4.94 -22.95 15.39
C ASP A 355 -6.39 -22.86 14.91
N GLY A 356 -6.61 -22.97 13.60
CA GLY A 356 -7.96 -22.91 13.00
C GLY A 356 -8.92 -23.99 13.46
N LYS A 357 -8.44 -25.03 14.16
CA LYS A 357 -9.19 -26.18 14.67
C LYS A 357 -9.41 -26.16 16.20
N VAL A 358 -8.69 -25.28 16.93
CA VAL A 358 -8.69 -25.29 18.40
C VAL A 358 -9.16 -23.94 18.93
N ALA A 359 -10.10 -23.97 19.87
CA ALA A 359 -10.54 -22.76 20.52
C ALA A 359 -9.44 -22.16 21.41
N SER A 360 -9.24 -20.86 21.33
CA SER A 360 -8.30 -20.10 22.15
C SER A 360 -8.88 -18.74 22.54
N TRP A 361 -8.19 -18.01 23.42
CA TRP A 361 -8.67 -16.69 23.90
C TRP A 361 -8.88 -15.67 22.77
N ASN A 362 -8.09 -15.74 21.70
CA ASN A 362 -8.17 -14.86 20.52
C ASN A 362 -8.93 -15.49 19.35
N PHE A 363 -9.38 -16.77 19.49
CA PHE A 363 -10.16 -17.52 18.51
C PHE A 363 -11.18 -18.41 19.22
N PRO A 364 -12.20 -17.84 19.88
CA PRO A 364 -13.03 -18.56 20.86
C PRO A 364 -13.94 -19.63 20.25
N LYS A 365 -14.30 -19.52 18.98
CA LYS A 365 -15.22 -20.46 18.30
C LYS A 365 -14.70 -20.82 16.91
N PRO A 366 -13.94 -21.94 16.77
CA PRO A 366 -13.50 -22.44 15.47
C PRO A 366 -14.66 -22.68 14.51
N TRP A 367 -14.40 -22.46 13.21
CA TRP A 367 -15.36 -22.78 12.17
C TRP A 367 -15.40 -24.32 11.95
N PRO A 368 -16.60 -24.97 11.82
CA PRO A 368 -16.70 -26.42 11.75
C PRO A 368 -16.27 -27.04 10.40
N GLY A 369 -15.82 -26.23 9.44
CA GLY A 369 -15.64 -26.68 8.06
C GLY A 369 -16.94 -26.70 7.27
N GLY A 370 -16.87 -27.12 6.01
CA GLY A 370 -18.01 -27.25 5.10
C GLY A 370 -17.96 -26.29 3.92
N ARG A 371 -19.11 -26.05 3.33
CA ARG A 371 -19.27 -25.14 2.19
C ARG A 371 -19.12 -23.69 2.63
N TRP A 372 -18.35 -22.91 1.83
CA TRP A 372 -18.13 -21.48 2.00
C TRP A 372 -18.42 -20.76 0.68
N THR A 373 -19.23 -19.72 0.74
CA THR A 373 -19.79 -19.05 -0.45
C THR A 373 -19.50 -17.56 -0.45
N LEU A 374 -19.70 -16.90 -1.57
CA LEU A 374 -19.60 -15.43 -1.67
C LEU A 374 -20.66 -14.75 -0.78
N ARG A 375 -21.84 -15.37 -0.61
CA ARG A 375 -22.89 -14.85 0.30
C ARG A 375 -22.42 -14.85 1.75
N ASP A 376 -21.75 -15.92 2.21
CA ASP A 376 -21.20 -15.98 3.56
C ASP A 376 -20.19 -14.85 3.80
N ILE A 377 -19.37 -14.52 2.80
CA ILE A 377 -18.41 -13.41 2.90
C ILE A 377 -19.16 -12.08 3.08
N VAL A 378 -20.16 -11.79 2.23
CA VAL A 378 -20.98 -10.57 2.33
C VAL A 378 -21.68 -10.48 3.69
N ASP A 379 -22.17 -11.61 4.22
CA ASP A 379 -22.82 -11.69 5.54
C ASP A 379 -21.85 -11.40 6.70
N TYR A 380 -20.61 -11.86 6.62
CA TYR A 380 -19.59 -11.58 7.63
C TYR A 380 -19.07 -10.13 7.54
N GLN A 381 -18.79 -9.63 6.33
CA GLN A 381 -18.37 -8.24 6.12
C GLN A 381 -19.47 -7.26 6.58
N SER A 382 -20.73 -7.53 6.23
CA SER A 382 -21.87 -6.70 6.68
C SER A 382 -22.02 -6.71 8.19
N ALA A 383 -21.92 -7.89 8.84
CA ALA A 383 -22.01 -8.00 10.29
C ALA A 383 -20.87 -7.21 10.99
N ALA A 384 -19.64 -7.31 10.49
CA ALA A 384 -18.50 -6.56 11.01
C ALA A 384 -18.67 -5.04 10.82
N ALA A 385 -19.13 -4.60 9.65
CA ALA A 385 -19.37 -3.19 9.36
C ALA A 385 -20.50 -2.60 10.24
N PHE A 386 -21.61 -3.33 10.43
CA PHE A 386 -22.67 -2.87 11.33
C PHE A 386 -22.25 -2.89 12.82
N ALA A 387 -21.44 -3.85 13.25
CA ALA A 387 -20.85 -3.84 14.59
C ALA A 387 -20.00 -2.58 14.83
N LEU A 388 -19.16 -2.21 13.85
CA LEU A 388 -18.35 -0.99 13.88
C LEU A 388 -19.23 0.27 13.90
N LEU A 389 -20.23 0.37 13.02
CA LEU A 389 -21.14 1.52 12.94
C LEU A 389 -21.96 1.69 14.22
N ASN A 390 -22.45 0.59 14.80
CA ASN A 390 -23.15 0.56 16.07
C ASN A 390 -22.27 1.09 17.22
N HIS A 391 -21.03 0.64 17.29
CA HIS A 391 -20.05 1.14 18.26
C HIS A 391 -19.75 2.64 18.03
N ALA A 392 -19.55 3.05 16.78
CA ALA A 392 -19.30 4.44 16.41
C ALA A 392 -20.45 5.37 16.83
N ALA A 393 -21.71 4.93 16.65
CA ALA A 393 -22.89 5.67 17.07
C ALA A 393 -23.03 5.74 18.58
N LYS A 394 -22.90 4.60 19.27
CA LYS A 394 -23.07 4.48 20.71
C LYS A 394 -22.02 5.26 21.50
N TYR A 395 -20.77 5.23 21.04
CA TYR A 395 -19.64 5.88 21.70
C TYR A 395 -19.18 7.14 20.94
N ARG A 396 -20.09 7.84 20.27
CA ARG A 396 -19.84 9.03 19.44
C ARG A 396 -18.96 10.07 20.14
N GLU A 397 -19.35 10.48 21.35
CA GLU A 397 -18.62 11.49 22.11
C GLU A 397 -17.21 11.04 22.51
N GLN A 398 -17.06 9.76 22.86
CA GLN A 398 -15.75 9.20 23.18
C GLN A 398 -14.80 9.22 21.96
N HIS A 399 -15.29 8.87 20.77
CA HIS A 399 -14.48 8.93 19.54
C HIS A 399 -14.08 10.38 19.20
N LEU A 400 -15.01 11.33 19.29
CA LEU A 400 -14.73 12.74 19.04
C LEU A 400 -13.76 13.32 20.10
N ARG A 401 -13.90 12.92 21.37
CA ARG A 401 -12.99 13.32 22.46
C ARG A 401 -11.59 12.78 22.23
N ASN A 402 -11.43 11.49 21.94
CA ASN A 402 -10.13 10.89 21.65
C ASN A 402 -9.47 11.56 20.44
N PHE A 403 -10.23 11.84 19.38
CA PHE A 403 -9.76 12.55 18.20
C PHE A 403 -9.23 13.95 18.56
N TYR A 404 -9.98 14.71 19.35
CA TYR A 404 -9.55 16.03 19.86
C TYR A 404 -8.30 15.94 20.74
N GLU A 405 -8.24 15.02 21.70
CA GLU A 405 -7.11 14.88 22.63
C GLU A 405 -5.81 14.47 21.92
N VAL A 406 -5.89 13.57 20.93
CA VAL A 406 -4.73 13.21 20.09
C VAL A 406 -4.26 14.43 19.28
N SER A 407 -5.19 15.15 18.65
CA SER A 407 -4.88 16.38 17.90
C SER A 407 -4.32 17.49 18.79
N LYS A 408 -4.82 17.62 20.03
CA LYS A 408 -4.35 18.57 21.03
C LYS A 408 -2.90 18.29 21.44
N ARG A 409 -2.56 17.02 21.71
CA ARG A 409 -1.17 16.64 22.04
C ARG A 409 -0.20 16.92 20.88
N ALA A 410 -0.64 16.78 19.64
CA ALA A 410 0.19 17.08 18.48
C ALA A 410 0.38 18.58 18.24
N ALA A 411 -0.66 19.41 18.46
CA ALA A 411 -0.69 20.80 17.97
C ALA A 411 -0.51 21.87 19.04
N LEU A 412 -0.75 21.56 20.33
CA LEU A 412 -0.60 22.52 21.43
C LEU A 412 0.58 22.17 22.34
N PRO A 413 1.17 23.17 23.07
CA PRO A 413 2.26 22.92 24.00
C PRO A 413 1.87 21.89 25.06
N ASN A 414 2.71 20.89 25.27
CA ASN A 414 2.50 19.86 26.30
C ASN A 414 3.83 19.26 26.78
N GLU A 415 3.82 18.55 27.92
CA GLU A 415 5.00 17.94 28.52
C GLU A 415 5.61 16.81 27.67
N THR A 416 4.81 16.10 26.87
CA THR A 416 5.27 15.00 26.00
C THR A 416 6.06 15.51 24.80
N ALA A 417 5.87 16.76 24.40
CA ALA A 417 6.62 17.40 23.33
C ALA A 417 8.13 17.59 23.66
N LYS A 418 8.52 17.47 24.93
CA LYS A 418 9.92 17.61 25.35
C LYS A 418 10.88 16.57 24.76
N ASN A 419 10.37 15.42 24.33
CA ASN A 419 11.16 14.34 23.74
C ASN A 419 11.07 14.29 22.20
N GLN A 420 10.47 15.30 21.57
CA GLN A 420 10.38 15.39 20.11
C GLN A 420 11.27 16.53 19.60
N PRO A 421 11.79 16.46 18.37
CA PRO A 421 12.49 17.59 17.77
C PRO A 421 11.55 18.80 17.68
N TYR A 422 12.11 19.98 17.85
CA TYR A 422 11.36 21.25 17.66
C TYR A 422 10.91 21.41 16.21
N ALA A 423 11.80 21.10 15.26
CA ALA A 423 11.51 21.19 13.83
C ALA A 423 12.31 20.14 13.03
N ILE A 424 11.84 19.85 11.82
CA ILE A 424 12.61 19.12 10.80
C ILE A 424 12.88 20.09 9.65
N LEU A 425 14.16 20.21 9.26
CA LEU A 425 14.61 21.04 8.16
C LEU A 425 14.89 20.17 6.95
N LEU A 426 14.51 20.64 5.77
CA LEU A 426 14.86 20.08 4.46
C LEU A 426 15.65 21.16 3.67
N PRO A 427 16.98 21.20 3.79
CA PRO A 427 17.80 22.14 3.04
C PRO A 427 17.74 21.87 1.53
N GLU A 428 17.70 22.92 0.72
CA GLU A 428 17.88 22.77 -0.73
C GLU A 428 19.27 22.20 -1.03
N PRO A 429 19.41 21.31 -2.04
CA PRO A 429 20.73 20.84 -2.50
C PRO A 429 21.56 22.01 -3.01
N GLU A 430 22.87 21.99 -2.74
CA GLU A 430 23.77 22.99 -3.30
C GLU A 430 23.88 22.81 -4.83
N PRO A 431 23.71 23.91 -5.61
CA PRO A 431 23.86 23.82 -7.05
C PRO A 431 25.34 23.64 -7.41
N PRO A 432 25.66 22.85 -8.47
CA PRO A 432 27.02 22.75 -9.01
C PRO A 432 27.58 24.11 -9.41
N ASP A 433 28.89 24.23 -9.41
CA ASP A 433 29.56 25.50 -9.76
C ASP A 433 29.20 26.01 -11.17
N SER A 434 28.90 25.09 -12.12
CA SER A 434 28.39 25.42 -13.45
C SER A 434 27.05 26.15 -13.41
N PHE A 435 26.21 25.87 -12.40
CA PHE A 435 24.90 26.50 -12.24
C PHE A 435 24.86 27.69 -11.27
N LYS A 436 25.88 27.85 -10.40
CA LYS A 436 25.94 28.97 -9.44
C LYS A 436 25.87 30.34 -10.15
N LYS A 437 26.52 30.54 -11.29
CA LYS A 437 26.47 31.79 -12.06
C LYS A 437 25.07 32.02 -12.67
N ALA A 438 24.51 31.01 -13.29
CA ALA A 438 23.16 31.09 -13.88
C ALA A 438 22.10 31.32 -12.79
N TYR A 439 22.22 30.64 -11.66
CA TYR A 439 21.31 30.78 -10.52
C TYR A 439 21.41 32.15 -9.86
N ALA A 440 22.62 32.70 -9.70
CA ALA A 440 22.83 34.06 -9.19
C ALA A 440 22.22 35.13 -10.09
N GLN A 441 22.37 35.01 -11.43
CA GLN A 441 21.74 35.89 -12.41
C GLN A 441 20.22 35.79 -12.37
N LEU A 442 19.69 34.58 -12.18
CA LEU A 442 18.26 34.36 -12.04
C LEU A 442 17.72 35.01 -10.78
N LYS A 443 18.38 34.81 -9.64
CA LYS A 443 18.01 35.40 -8.35
C LYS A 443 18.02 36.94 -8.43
N ASP A 444 19.00 37.54 -9.10
CA ASP A 444 19.07 38.97 -9.36
C ASP A 444 17.95 39.48 -10.28
N ASN A 445 17.58 38.72 -11.33
CA ASN A 445 16.48 39.04 -12.22
C ASN A 445 15.11 38.92 -11.51
N LEU A 446 14.90 37.89 -10.70
CA LEU A 446 13.68 37.68 -9.91
C LEU A 446 13.45 38.77 -8.88
N THR A 447 14.52 39.32 -8.29
CA THR A 447 14.42 40.45 -7.34
C THR A 447 14.06 41.76 -8.02
N LYS A 448 14.29 41.88 -9.32
CA LYS A 448 14.02 43.08 -10.14
C LYS A 448 12.69 43.06 -10.89
N THR A 449 12.04 41.91 -10.95
CA THR A 449 10.76 41.74 -11.70
C THR A 449 9.57 41.97 -10.77
N THR A 450 8.69 42.90 -11.13
CA THR A 450 7.43 43.19 -10.41
C THR A 450 6.25 42.29 -10.78
N GLY A 451 6.51 41.09 -11.27
CA GLY A 451 5.48 40.11 -11.66
C GLY A 451 4.81 39.39 -10.48
N THR A 452 3.67 38.76 -10.73
CA THR A 452 2.98 37.93 -9.75
C THR A 452 3.84 36.74 -9.31
N GLU A 453 3.62 36.22 -8.09
CA GLU A 453 4.36 35.04 -7.55
C GLU A 453 4.31 33.82 -8.52
N ARG A 454 3.22 33.71 -9.27
CA ARG A 454 3.04 32.67 -10.31
C ARG A 454 3.98 32.86 -11.51
N GLU A 455 4.12 34.09 -12.02
CA GLU A 455 5.03 34.39 -13.14
C GLU A 455 6.49 34.24 -12.73
N GLN A 456 6.86 34.57 -11.47
CA GLN A 456 8.19 34.35 -10.93
C GLN A 456 8.51 32.85 -10.79
N HIS A 457 7.51 32.05 -10.41
CA HIS A 457 7.64 30.59 -10.31
C HIS A 457 7.77 29.95 -11.72
N GLU A 458 6.91 30.33 -12.65
CA GLU A 458 6.95 29.85 -14.04
C GLU A 458 8.26 30.23 -14.76
N GLN A 459 8.85 31.40 -14.48
CA GLN A 459 10.16 31.82 -15.00
C GLN A 459 11.31 31.06 -14.34
N SER A 460 11.22 30.76 -13.05
CA SER A 460 12.17 29.91 -12.32
C SER A 460 12.17 28.50 -12.87
N GLU A 461 10.98 27.93 -13.10
CA GLU A 461 10.81 26.59 -13.72
C GLU A 461 11.33 26.58 -15.17
N ALA A 462 11.07 27.62 -15.95
CA ALA A 462 11.54 27.69 -17.33
C ALA A 462 13.08 27.72 -17.44
N LEU A 463 13.78 28.38 -16.51
CA LEU A 463 15.23 28.46 -16.50
C LEU A 463 15.91 27.21 -15.95
N VAL A 464 15.34 26.60 -14.92
CA VAL A 464 15.71 25.25 -14.48
C VAL A 464 15.40 24.26 -15.61
N GLY A 465 14.31 24.45 -16.37
CA GLY A 465 13.97 23.67 -17.57
C GLY A 465 14.99 23.82 -18.71
N VAL A 466 15.50 25.02 -18.96
CA VAL A 466 16.53 25.26 -20.00
C VAL A 466 17.88 24.66 -19.61
N ALA A 467 18.30 24.75 -18.34
CA ALA A 467 19.50 24.08 -17.83
C ALA A 467 19.33 22.55 -17.76
N ALA A 468 18.09 22.06 -17.51
CA ALA A 468 17.76 20.64 -17.44
C ALA A 468 17.68 19.93 -18.79
N ASN A 469 17.57 20.65 -19.90
CA ASN A 469 17.39 20.02 -21.21
C ASN A 469 18.63 19.26 -21.72
N GLN A 470 19.82 19.51 -21.16
CA GLN A 470 21.04 18.68 -21.43
C GLN A 470 22.05 18.79 -20.28
N PRO A 471 21.88 18.10 -19.15
CA PRO A 471 22.92 18.01 -18.15
C PRO A 471 24.14 17.31 -18.79
N SER A 472 25.32 17.98 -18.77
CA SER A 472 26.53 17.51 -19.44
C SER A 472 27.47 16.77 -18.49
N THR A 473 27.32 16.96 -17.17
CA THR A 473 28.20 16.37 -16.16
C THR A 473 27.46 15.48 -15.18
N SER A 474 28.17 14.55 -14.56
CA SER A 474 27.63 13.66 -13.51
C SER A 474 27.10 14.46 -12.31
N GLU A 475 27.78 15.56 -11.94
CA GLU A 475 27.36 16.42 -10.82
C GLU A 475 26.04 17.15 -11.11
N GLU A 476 25.85 17.63 -12.34
CA GLU A 476 24.59 18.26 -12.77
C GLU A 476 23.42 17.26 -12.76
N VAL A 477 23.63 16.04 -13.24
CA VAL A 477 22.60 14.98 -13.19
C VAL A 477 22.22 14.65 -11.75
N ASN A 478 23.20 14.49 -10.85
CA ASN A 478 22.97 14.22 -9.43
C ASN A 478 22.16 15.36 -8.78
N TYR A 479 22.53 16.60 -9.04
CA TYR A 479 21.80 17.76 -8.52
C TYR A 479 20.31 17.73 -8.91
N PHE A 480 20.00 17.43 -10.18
CA PHE A 480 18.61 17.35 -10.62
C PHE A 480 17.80 16.24 -9.92
N TYR A 481 18.40 15.07 -9.69
CA TYR A 481 17.73 14.02 -8.94
C TYR A 481 17.47 14.41 -7.47
N LYS A 482 18.41 15.16 -6.85
CA LYS A 482 18.20 15.68 -5.48
C LYS A 482 17.08 16.72 -5.42
N ILE A 483 16.99 17.62 -6.41
CA ILE A 483 15.89 18.59 -6.50
C ILE A 483 14.56 17.85 -6.70
N GLU A 484 14.49 16.89 -7.62
CA GLU A 484 13.28 16.10 -7.83
C GLU A 484 12.87 15.34 -6.55
N GLY A 485 13.85 14.79 -5.83
CA GLY A 485 13.60 14.11 -4.54
C GLY A 485 13.02 15.06 -3.50
N LEU A 486 13.54 16.26 -3.38
CA LEU A 486 13.03 17.30 -2.48
C LEU A 486 11.59 17.69 -2.86
N ASP A 487 11.33 17.97 -4.13
CA ASP A 487 10.00 18.33 -4.63
C ASP A 487 8.97 17.23 -4.33
N ARG A 488 9.34 15.95 -4.56
CA ARG A 488 8.48 14.79 -4.21
C ARG A 488 8.23 14.69 -2.71
N ALA A 489 9.26 14.85 -1.88
CA ALA A 489 9.12 14.83 -0.43
C ALA A 489 8.16 15.94 0.06
N LEU A 490 8.33 17.16 -0.44
CA LEU A 490 7.47 18.29 -0.12
C LEU A 490 6.02 18.04 -0.58
N ALA A 491 5.81 17.51 -1.79
CA ALA A 491 4.49 17.20 -2.33
C ALA A 491 3.77 16.12 -1.49
N ILE A 492 4.48 15.06 -1.09
CA ILE A 492 3.96 14.00 -0.22
C ILE A 492 3.54 14.58 1.14
N LEU A 493 4.41 15.34 1.78
CA LEU A 493 4.16 15.91 3.10
C LEU A 493 2.98 16.89 3.07
N LYS A 494 2.91 17.75 2.05
CA LYS A 494 1.78 18.69 1.86
C LYS A 494 0.46 17.98 1.63
N ARG A 495 0.42 16.94 0.76
CA ARG A 495 -0.78 16.13 0.56
C ARG A 495 -1.22 15.46 1.84
N GLY A 496 -0.26 15.04 2.68
CA GLY A 496 -0.50 14.56 4.04
C GLY A 496 -0.92 15.65 5.04
N GLY A 497 -1.12 16.90 4.60
CA GLY A 497 -1.58 18.01 5.44
C GLY A 497 -0.52 18.62 6.35
N VAL A 498 0.76 18.31 6.15
CA VAL A 498 1.88 18.89 6.92
C VAL A 498 2.07 20.35 6.54
N GLU A 499 2.17 21.23 7.54
CA GLU A 499 2.47 22.64 7.36
C GLU A 499 3.98 22.84 7.16
N ILE A 500 4.36 23.31 5.98
CA ILE A 500 5.75 23.55 5.61
C ILE A 500 5.95 25.03 5.39
N GLN A 501 7.08 25.55 5.89
CA GLN A 501 7.52 26.92 5.69
C GLN A 501 8.85 26.94 4.95
N ARG A 502 9.12 28.03 4.23
CA ARG A 502 10.39 28.26 3.54
C ARG A 502 11.06 29.50 4.11
N ALA A 503 12.31 29.38 4.55
CA ALA A 503 13.10 30.48 5.10
C ALA A 503 13.37 31.54 4.04
N SER A 504 13.14 32.83 4.39
CA SER A 504 13.37 33.98 3.50
C SER A 504 14.80 34.56 3.63
N GLN A 505 15.53 34.11 4.64
CA GLN A 505 16.91 34.56 4.95
C GLN A 505 17.68 33.42 5.61
N ASP A 506 19.00 33.56 5.67
CA ASP A 506 19.85 32.64 6.42
C ASP A 506 19.50 32.67 7.91
N PHE A 507 19.61 31.53 8.60
CA PHE A 507 19.30 31.40 10.01
C PHE A 507 20.15 30.31 10.68
N THR A 508 20.24 30.40 12.01
CA THR A 508 20.99 29.41 12.80
C THR A 508 20.04 28.55 13.64
N ALA A 509 20.23 27.23 13.58
CA ALA A 509 19.50 26.25 14.39
C ALA A 509 20.49 25.18 14.90
N ASP A 510 20.42 24.83 16.19
CA ASP A 510 21.34 23.92 16.90
C ASP A 510 22.83 24.22 16.61
N GLY A 511 23.20 25.51 16.56
CA GLY A 511 24.58 25.96 16.33
C GLY A 511 25.09 25.88 14.88
N LYS A 512 24.26 25.48 13.93
CA LYS A 512 24.57 25.39 12.49
C LYS A 512 23.77 26.42 11.71
N THR A 513 24.39 27.10 10.74
CA THR A 513 23.74 28.05 9.84
C THR A 513 23.15 27.31 8.62
N TYR A 514 21.94 27.68 8.26
CA TYR A 514 21.19 27.17 7.10
C TYR A 514 20.83 28.33 6.17
N PRO A 515 20.91 28.15 4.85
CA PRO A 515 20.66 29.20 3.88
C PRO A 515 19.18 29.56 3.74
N ALA A 516 18.91 30.75 3.23
CA ALA A 516 17.63 31.13 2.68
C ALA A 516 17.18 30.08 1.65
N GLY A 517 15.86 29.78 1.59
CA GLY A 517 15.32 28.69 0.76
C GLY A 517 15.14 27.37 1.51
N THR A 518 15.79 27.16 2.65
CA THR A 518 15.60 25.96 3.48
C THR A 518 14.13 25.80 3.87
N HIS A 519 13.54 24.65 3.54
CA HIS A 519 12.19 24.28 3.97
C HIS A 519 12.23 23.75 5.40
N PHE A 520 11.20 24.02 6.19
CA PHE A 520 11.12 23.48 7.55
C PHE A 520 9.69 23.29 8.02
N MET A 521 9.52 22.33 8.93
CA MET A 521 8.27 21.98 9.58
C MET A 521 8.47 22.07 11.08
N VAL A 522 7.77 23.00 11.75
CA VAL A 522 7.70 23.00 13.21
C VAL A 522 6.84 21.83 13.66
N MET A 523 7.35 21.01 14.58
CA MET A 523 6.69 19.77 14.97
C MET A 523 5.45 19.96 15.84
N GLN A 524 5.19 21.18 16.30
CA GLN A 524 3.97 21.51 17.03
C GLN A 524 2.83 21.86 16.04
N GLN A 525 2.33 20.85 15.35
CA GLN A 525 1.27 20.94 14.35
C GLN A 525 0.45 19.63 14.29
N PRO A 526 -0.78 19.62 13.73
CA PRO A 526 -1.67 18.47 13.78
C PRO A 526 -1.07 17.16 13.25
N TYR A 527 -0.36 17.18 12.13
CA TYR A 527 0.11 15.97 11.45
C TYR A 527 1.63 15.79 11.51
N ALA A 528 2.24 16.27 12.57
CA ALA A 528 3.68 16.13 12.83
C ALA A 528 4.17 14.66 12.83
N ALA A 529 3.36 13.76 13.40
CA ALA A 529 3.68 12.32 13.41
C ALA A 529 3.86 11.75 12.00
N PHE A 530 3.04 12.18 11.02
CA PHE A 530 3.19 11.77 9.62
C PHE A 530 4.52 12.21 9.03
N ALA A 531 4.89 13.48 9.23
CA ALA A 531 6.18 14.00 8.77
C ALA A 531 7.36 13.26 9.41
N LYS A 532 7.33 13.07 10.72
CA LYS A 532 8.41 12.40 11.47
C LYS A 532 8.60 10.97 11.00
N THR A 533 7.52 10.20 10.93
CA THR A 533 7.54 8.80 10.48
C THR A 533 8.17 8.63 9.10
N LEU A 534 7.88 9.54 8.16
CA LEU A 534 8.39 9.45 6.80
C LEU A 534 9.83 9.94 6.65
N LEU A 535 10.28 10.86 7.50
CA LEU A 535 11.60 11.48 7.37
C LEU A 535 12.70 10.87 8.24
N GLU A 536 12.33 10.11 9.29
CA GLU A 536 13.32 9.43 10.13
C GLU A 536 13.74 8.06 9.59
N ALA A 537 14.87 7.56 10.05
CA ALA A 537 15.28 6.17 9.84
C ALA A 537 14.51 5.25 10.79
N GLN A 538 13.83 4.25 10.26
CA GLN A 538 13.11 3.28 11.08
C GLN A 538 14.07 2.33 11.79
N ARG A 539 13.70 1.92 13.02
CA ARG A 539 14.38 0.92 13.85
C ARG A 539 13.36 -0.15 14.24
N TYR A 540 13.16 -1.12 13.34
CA TYR A 540 12.24 -2.22 13.60
C TYR A 540 12.79 -3.10 14.72
N PRO A 541 11.97 -3.49 15.72
CA PRO A 541 12.44 -4.29 16.86
C PRO A 541 12.82 -5.71 16.44
N ASP A 542 13.81 -6.31 17.13
CA ASP A 542 14.18 -7.71 16.95
C ASP A 542 13.17 -8.64 17.63
N LEU A 543 12.07 -8.94 16.94
CA LEU A 543 11.01 -9.82 17.44
C LEU A 543 11.30 -11.28 17.07
N ARG A 544 11.25 -12.16 18.07
CA ARG A 544 11.50 -13.60 17.90
C ARG A 544 10.27 -14.41 18.26
N GLU A 545 10.11 -15.59 17.63
CA GLU A 545 9.05 -16.53 17.99
C GLU A 545 9.21 -17.04 19.42
N TYR A 546 10.48 -17.23 19.86
CA TYR A 546 10.89 -17.54 21.25
C TYR A 546 12.34 -17.07 21.45
N PRO A 547 12.82 -16.88 22.68
CA PRO A 547 14.20 -16.44 22.93
C PRO A 547 15.25 -17.29 22.19
N GLY A 548 16.08 -16.65 21.33
CA GLY A 548 17.05 -17.33 20.48
C GLY A 548 16.45 -18.08 19.27
N GLY A 549 15.14 -18.01 19.06
CA GLY A 549 14.43 -18.62 17.93
C GLY A 549 14.50 -17.82 16.62
N PRO A 550 13.75 -18.27 15.59
CA PRO A 550 13.68 -17.56 14.33
C PRO A 550 13.00 -16.19 14.52
N PRO A 551 13.29 -15.20 13.64
CA PRO A 551 12.61 -13.92 13.67
C PRO A 551 11.13 -14.10 13.34
N LYS A 552 10.27 -13.31 14.00
CA LYS A 552 8.88 -13.13 13.56
C LYS A 552 8.89 -12.39 12.24
N ARG A 553 8.15 -12.92 11.27
CA ARG A 553 8.00 -12.25 9.97
C ARG A 553 7.15 -11.00 10.13
N PRO A 554 7.63 -9.80 9.73
CA PRO A 554 6.76 -8.63 9.64
C PRO A 554 5.67 -8.88 8.58
N TYR A 555 4.55 -8.21 8.72
CA TYR A 555 3.48 -8.37 7.74
C TYR A 555 3.89 -7.86 6.35
N ASP A 556 4.60 -6.73 6.30
CA ASP A 556 5.10 -6.12 5.05
C ASP A 556 6.61 -5.82 5.21
N VAL A 557 7.03 -4.58 5.04
CA VAL A 557 8.42 -4.14 5.09
C VAL A 557 8.77 -3.46 6.42
N THR A 558 10.06 -3.33 6.71
CA THR A 558 10.54 -2.74 7.97
C THR A 558 11.03 -1.29 7.82
N ALA A 559 11.21 -0.79 6.60
CA ALA A 559 11.63 0.56 6.30
C ALA A 559 10.68 1.28 5.32
N HIS A 560 10.61 2.63 5.47
CA HIS A 560 9.82 3.51 4.60
C HIS A 560 10.38 4.96 4.62
N SER A 561 11.69 5.12 4.89
CA SER A 561 12.35 6.44 5.05
C SER A 561 12.44 7.18 3.72
N LEU A 562 11.62 8.22 3.54
CA LEU A 562 11.63 9.03 2.32
C LEU A 562 12.95 9.76 2.11
N THR A 563 13.65 10.15 3.18
CA THR A 563 14.97 10.78 3.10
C THR A 563 15.97 9.92 2.33
N LEU A 564 15.97 8.61 2.58
CA LEU A 564 16.84 7.66 1.90
C LEU A 564 16.32 7.30 0.50
N LEU A 565 15.02 7.05 0.38
CA LEU A 565 14.39 6.64 -0.90
C LEU A 565 14.43 7.75 -1.96
N LEU A 566 14.33 9.02 -1.54
CA LEU A 566 14.29 10.17 -2.42
C LEU A 566 15.64 10.93 -2.49
N ASN A 567 16.66 10.47 -1.77
CA ASN A 567 17.98 11.15 -1.65
C ASN A 567 17.85 12.60 -1.16
N VAL A 568 17.09 12.81 -0.06
CA VAL A 568 16.82 14.11 0.53
C VAL A 568 17.48 14.23 1.90
N SER A 569 18.14 15.34 2.16
CA SER A 569 18.68 15.65 3.49
C SER A 569 17.56 16.12 4.42
N ALA A 570 17.45 15.51 5.59
CA ALA A 570 16.60 16.00 6.68
C ALA A 570 17.43 16.22 7.95
N VAL A 571 17.23 17.36 8.61
CA VAL A 571 17.90 17.71 9.86
C VAL A 571 16.87 17.90 10.96
N PHE A 572 17.00 17.12 12.02
CA PHE A 572 16.13 17.17 13.19
C PHE A 572 16.73 18.17 14.18
N VAL A 573 16.05 19.28 14.43
CA VAL A 573 16.48 20.38 15.28
C VAL A 573 15.74 20.34 16.61
N ASN A 574 16.47 20.43 17.71
CA ASN A 574 15.90 20.30 19.07
C ASN A 574 15.61 21.64 19.72
N ALA A 575 16.43 22.68 19.48
CA ALA A 575 16.23 24.00 20.06
C ALA A 575 15.33 24.87 19.16
N PRO A 576 14.45 25.70 19.76
CA PRO A 576 13.71 26.72 19.03
C PRO A 576 14.63 27.70 18.30
N PHE A 577 14.24 28.08 17.09
CA PHE A 577 14.92 29.12 16.30
C PHE A 577 13.93 30.15 15.78
N THR A 578 14.40 31.29 15.33
CA THR A 578 13.60 32.34 14.72
C THR A 578 14.13 32.67 13.34
N VAL A 579 13.25 32.68 12.35
CA VAL A 579 13.58 33.05 10.98
C VAL A 579 12.36 33.68 10.29
N ALA A 580 12.59 34.70 9.45
CA ALA A 580 11.55 35.21 8.57
C ALA A 580 11.24 34.12 7.52
N ALA A 581 9.97 33.73 7.42
CA ALA A 581 9.57 32.62 6.55
C ALA A 581 8.23 32.91 5.89
N LYS A 582 7.97 32.23 4.76
CA LYS A 582 6.68 32.21 4.06
C LYS A 582 6.15 30.77 4.05
N PRO A 583 4.82 30.56 4.10
CA PRO A 583 4.25 29.27 3.82
C PRO A 583 4.68 28.79 2.43
N GLU A 584 5.03 27.51 2.32
CA GLU A 584 5.32 26.92 1.02
C GLU A 584 4.03 26.89 0.18
N PRO A 585 3.97 27.45 -1.04
CA PRO A 585 2.75 27.50 -1.81
C PRO A 585 2.18 26.10 -2.12
N TYR A 586 0.84 25.99 -2.10
CA TYR A 586 0.15 24.78 -2.54
C TYR A 586 0.34 24.61 -4.05
N GLY A 587 0.72 23.42 -4.50
CA GLY A 587 0.66 23.06 -5.90
C GLY A 587 1.99 22.75 -6.58
N LEU A 588 2.91 22.09 -5.91
CA LEU A 588 4.02 21.44 -6.62
C LEU A 588 3.44 20.37 -7.56
N VAL A 589 3.39 20.72 -8.84
CA VAL A 589 3.17 19.74 -9.90
C VAL A 589 4.46 18.98 -10.05
N LEU A 590 4.46 17.69 -9.73
CA LEU A 590 5.56 16.79 -10.06
C LEU A 590 5.69 16.77 -11.59
N GLN A 591 6.50 17.65 -12.14
CA GLN A 591 6.93 17.54 -13.53
C GLN A 591 8.08 16.57 -13.57
N SER A 592 7.79 15.34 -13.93
CA SER A 592 8.81 14.37 -14.29
C SER A 592 9.64 14.96 -15.44
N ARG A 593 10.92 15.21 -15.17
CA ARG A 593 11.83 15.76 -16.18
C ARG A 593 12.07 14.69 -17.22
N THR A 594 11.59 14.96 -18.43
CA THR A 594 11.46 14.00 -19.50
C THR A 594 12.83 13.48 -19.98
N ARG A 595 12.96 12.15 -20.05
CA ARG A 595 14.00 11.45 -20.81
C ARG A 595 13.43 10.83 -22.10
N ALA A 596 12.41 11.48 -22.67
CA ALA A 596 11.62 11.00 -23.80
C ALA A 596 12.40 10.69 -25.08
N ASN A 597 13.63 11.13 -25.20
CA ASN A 597 14.44 10.98 -26.43
C ASN A 597 15.48 9.85 -26.31
N SER A 598 15.17 8.75 -25.61
CA SER A 598 16.06 7.59 -25.62
C SER A 598 16.04 6.93 -27.00
N PRO A 599 17.21 6.79 -27.68
CA PRO A 599 17.30 6.05 -28.94
C PRO A 599 17.26 4.52 -28.70
N THR A 600 17.23 4.06 -27.45
CA THR A 600 17.27 2.64 -27.07
C THR A 600 15.92 1.99 -27.27
N ARG A 601 15.86 0.90 -28.02
CA ARG A 601 14.68 0.04 -28.16
C ARG A 601 14.61 -0.89 -26.95
N LEU A 602 13.75 -0.56 -25.99
CA LEU A 602 13.62 -1.29 -24.74
C LEU A 602 12.44 -2.28 -24.80
N GLY A 603 12.72 -3.57 -24.53
CA GLY A 603 11.71 -4.60 -24.25
C GLY A 603 11.50 -4.73 -22.74
N LEU A 604 10.29 -4.51 -22.23
CA LEU A 604 9.91 -4.84 -20.85
C LEU A 604 9.19 -6.18 -20.87
N TYR A 605 9.80 -7.19 -20.25
CA TYR A 605 9.19 -8.52 -20.17
C TYR A 605 7.91 -8.50 -19.32
N LYS A 606 6.82 -8.97 -19.91
CA LYS A 606 5.49 -9.04 -19.33
C LYS A 606 4.98 -10.48 -19.37
N SER A 607 5.10 -11.18 -18.24
CA SER A 607 4.54 -12.51 -18.07
C SER A 607 3.04 -12.48 -17.83
N TYR A 608 2.31 -13.51 -18.24
CA TYR A 608 0.93 -13.76 -17.82
C TYR A 608 0.82 -14.18 -16.34
N ALA A 609 1.88 -14.69 -15.74
CA ALA A 609 2.04 -14.77 -14.28
C ALA A 609 2.36 -13.37 -13.75
N ALA A 610 1.35 -12.51 -13.63
CA ALA A 610 1.48 -11.07 -13.44
C ALA A 610 2.44 -10.69 -12.29
N SER A 611 3.38 -9.80 -12.55
CA SER A 611 4.33 -9.23 -11.57
C SER A 611 3.94 -7.80 -11.23
N MET A 612 3.81 -7.50 -9.93
CA MET A 612 3.59 -6.11 -9.47
C MET A 612 4.79 -5.22 -9.82
N ASP A 613 5.99 -5.78 -9.80
CA ASP A 613 7.21 -5.04 -10.14
C ASP A 613 7.29 -4.65 -11.62
N GLU A 614 6.74 -5.49 -12.51
CA GLU A 614 6.53 -5.12 -13.92
C GLU A 614 5.61 -3.91 -14.03
N GLY A 615 4.51 -3.91 -13.31
CA GLY A 615 3.55 -2.81 -13.31
C GLY A 615 4.13 -1.52 -12.72
N TRP A 616 4.87 -1.60 -11.63
CA TRP A 616 5.59 -0.45 -11.06
C TRP A 616 6.66 0.09 -12.02
N THR A 617 7.33 -0.80 -12.75
CA THR A 617 8.31 -0.40 -13.78
C THR A 617 7.63 0.38 -14.91
N ARG A 618 6.45 -0.09 -15.38
CA ARG A 618 5.62 0.66 -16.35
C ARG A 618 5.23 2.02 -15.81
N TRP A 619 4.76 2.09 -14.56
CA TRP A 619 4.41 3.36 -13.93
C TRP A 619 5.58 4.35 -13.96
N VAL A 620 6.79 3.90 -13.55
CA VAL A 620 8.00 4.75 -13.60
C VAL A 620 8.27 5.21 -15.03
N PHE A 621 8.26 4.32 -16.02
CA PHE A 621 8.54 4.68 -17.42
C PHE A 621 7.50 5.67 -17.96
N ASP A 622 6.23 5.50 -17.64
CA ASP A 622 5.17 6.43 -18.06
C ASP A 622 5.32 7.81 -17.39
N GLN A 623 5.70 7.88 -16.10
CA GLN A 623 5.98 9.14 -15.40
C GLN A 623 7.16 9.90 -16.05
N TYR A 624 8.21 9.19 -16.47
CA TYR A 624 9.37 9.77 -17.14
C TYR A 624 9.21 9.85 -18.66
N LYS A 625 8.07 9.47 -19.21
CA LYS A 625 7.81 9.36 -20.66
C LYS A 625 8.91 8.58 -21.37
N PHE A 626 9.39 7.52 -20.73
CA PHE A 626 10.46 6.67 -21.24
C PHE A 626 9.86 5.62 -22.18
N PRO A 627 10.29 5.51 -23.45
CA PRO A 627 9.68 4.59 -24.40
C PRO A 627 10.06 3.14 -24.10
N TYR A 628 9.08 2.23 -24.11
CA TYR A 628 9.28 0.79 -23.97
C TYR A 628 8.22 0.03 -24.77
N GLN A 629 8.47 -1.24 -25.02
CA GLN A 629 7.50 -2.17 -25.60
C GLN A 629 7.36 -3.40 -24.70
N PRO A 630 6.14 -3.93 -24.47
CA PRO A 630 5.96 -5.17 -23.73
C PRO A 630 6.53 -6.35 -24.56
N LEU A 631 7.32 -7.20 -23.92
CA LEU A 631 7.81 -8.46 -24.46
C LEU A 631 7.06 -9.62 -23.79
N LEU A 632 6.18 -10.26 -24.55
CA LEU A 632 5.38 -11.39 -24.04
C LEU A 632 6.09 -12.74 -24.21
N ASP A 633 5.68 -13.75 -23.46
CA ASP A 633 6.22 -15.11 -23.47
C ASP A 633 6.36 -15.70 -24.88
N ALA A 634 5.32 -15.60 -25.71
CA ALA A 634 5.32 -16.15 -27.07
C ALA A 634 6.33 -15.46 -27.97
N GLU A 635 6.47 -14.14 -27.86
CA GLU A 635 7.42 -13.35 -28.63
C GLU A 635 8.86 -13.65 -28.19
N ALA A 636 9.10 -13.75 -26.88
CA ALA A 636 10.41 -14.14 -26.35
C ALA A 636 10.84 -15.52 -26.85
N ARG A 637 9.91 -16.49 -26.92
CA ARG A 637 10.19 -17.83 -27.46
C ARG A 637 10.42 -17.86 -28.99
N ALA A 638 9.83 -16.92 -29.74
CA ALA A 638 9.98 -16.85 -31.19
C ALA A 638 11.39 -16.45 -31.64
N GLY A 639 12.19 -15.81 -30.77
CA GLY A 639 13.57 -15.41 -31.09
C GLY A 639 13.67 -14.12 -31.89
N LYS A 640 14.85 -13.89 -32.49
CA LYS A 640 15.20 -12.68 -33.29
C LYS A 640 15.03 -11.36 -32.50
N LEU A 641 15.33 -11.38 -31.20
CA LEU A 641 15.08 -10.26 -30.32
C LEU A 641 15.95 -9.03 -30.67
N ASN A 642 17.15 -9.21 -31.26
CA ASN A 642 18.01 -8.09 -31.67
C ASN A 642 17.42 -7.28 -32.84
N GLU A 643 16.50 -7.85 -33.66
CA GLU A 643 15.81 -7.09 -34.69
C GLU A 643 14.90 -6.01 -34.06
N LYS A 644 14.40 -6.22 -32.81
CA LYS A 644 13.42 -5.40 -32.15
C LYS A 644 14.00 -4.58 -30.99
N PHE A 645 14.92 -5.14 -30.22
CA PHE A 645 15.38 -4.60 -28.95
C PHE A 645 16.90 -4.41 -28.91
N ASP A 646 17.33 -3.38 -28.21
CA ASP A 646 18.72 -3.14 -27.82
C ASP A 646 18.95 -3.55 -26.35
N ALA A 647 17.92 -3.37 -25.52
CA ALA A 647 17.87 -3.82 -24.14
C ALA A 647 16.57 -4.56 -23.83
N ILE A 648 16.66 -5.59 -22.98
CA ILE A 648 15.51 -6.30 -22.42
C ILE A 648 15.60 -6.24 -20.90
N LEU A 649 14.51 -5.84 -20.23
CA LEU A 649 14.41 -5.80 -18.79
C LEU A 649 13.49 -6.90 -18.30
N LEU A 650 14.00 -7.77 -17.40
CA LEU A 650 13.26 -8.74 -16.63
C LEU A 650 12.95 -8.14 -15.26
N PRO A 651 11.68 -7.79 -14.96
CA PRO A 651 11.29 -7.27 -13.65
C PRO A 651 11.44 -8.33 -12.56
N ASP A 652 11.31 -7.92 -11.29
CA ASP A 652 11.36 -8.85 -10.16
C ASP A 652 10.27 -9.92 -10.30
N GLN A 653 10.71 -11.14 -10.47
CA GLN A 653 9.87 -12.33 -10.54
C GLN A 653 10.72 -13.57 -10.30
N ALA A 654 10.19 -14.52 -9.51
CA ALA A 654 10.89 -15.76 -9.20
C ALA A 654 11.30 -16.52 -10.48
N ALA A 655 12.53 -17.06 -10.51
CA ALA A 655 13.10 -17.78 -11.66
C ALA A 655 12.18 -18.90 -12.19
N ARG A 656 11.50 -19.62 -11.28
CA ARG A 656 10.53 -20.65 -11.64
C ARG A 656 9.31 -20.08 -12.36
N SER A 657 8.83 -18.91 -11.95
CA SER A 657 7.68 -18.24 -12.61
C SER A 657 8.05 -17.72 -14.00
N LEU A 658 9.27 -17.16 -14.14
CA LEU A 658 9.78 -16.75 -15.45
C LEU A 658 9.90 -17.94 -16.42
N PHE A 659 10.40 -19.07 -15.93
CA PHE A 659 10.61 -20.25 -16.78
C PHE A 659 9.31 -20.97 -17.12
N ASN A 660 8.47 -21.28 -16.10
CA ASN A 660 7.27 -22.10 -16.26
C ASN A 660 6.01 -21.30 -16.62
N GLY A 661 5.90 -20.04 -16.17
CA GLY A 661 4.69 -19.22 -16.31
C GLY A 661 3.46 -19.79 -15.59
N LEU A 662 2.29 -19.54 -16.13
CA LEU A 662 1.02 -20.10 -15.64
C LEU A 662 0.82 -21.55 -16.12
N PRO A 663 0.25 -22.44 -15.27
CA PRO A 663 -0.01 -23.82 -15.66
C PRO A 663 -1.14 -23.91 -16.69
N GLY A 664 -0.89 -24.60 -17.78
CA GLY A 664 -1.86 -24.90 -18.84
C GLY A 664 -2.64 -26.19 -18.62
N PRO A 665 -3.54 -26.54 -19.58
CA PRO A 665 -4.29 -27.80 -19.56
C PRO A 665 -3.36 -29.02 -19.42
N GLY A 666 -3.66 -29.94 -18.50
CA GLY A 666 -2.88 -31.15 -18.25
C GLY A 666 -1.60 -30.97 -17.40
N GLN A 667 -1.31 -29.75 -16.96
CA GLN A 667 -0.19 -29.48 -16.06
C GLN A 667 -0.65 -29.42 -14.59
N ASN A 668 0.18 -29.91 -13.66
CA ASN A 668 -0.07 -29.77 -12.23
C ASN A 668 0.38 -28.38 -11.76
N PRO A 669 -0.43 -27.71 -10.92
CA PRO A 669 0.00 -26.44 -10.33
C PRO A 669 1.24 -26.65 -9.46
N PRO A 670 2.18 -25.69 -9.47
CA PRO A 670 3.49 -25.84 -8.85
C PRO A 670 3.49 -26.05 -7.32
N ASN A 671 2.39 -25.76 -6.64
CA ASN A 671 2.30 -25.81 -5.17
C ASN A 671 1.45 -26.95 -4.60
N GLY A 672 1.28 -28.07 -5.31
CA GLY A 672 0.53 -29.23 -4.79
C GLY A 672 -0.96 -28.99 -4.53
N GLY A 673 -1.54 -27.90 -5.03
CA GLY A 673 -2.98 -27.66 -5.01
C GLY A 673 -3.72 -28.75 -5.78
N ASN A 674 -5.02 -28.96 -5.50
CA ASN A 674 -5.83 -29.99 -6.16
C ASN A 674 -5.59 -29.98 -7.67
N ALA A 675 -5.07 -31.08 -8.20
CA ALA A 675 -4.86 -31.28 -9.62
C ALA A 675 -6.15 -30.94 -10.38
N GLY A 676 -6.06 -30.00 -11.34
CA GLY A 676 -7.19 -29.57 -12.17
C GLY A 676 -7.89 -28.26 -11.77
N LEU A 677 -7.52 -27.59 -10.67
CA LEU A 677 -8.27 -26.41 -10.17
C LEU A 677 -7.57 -25.03 -10.32
N ASN A 678 -6.42 -24.93 -10.96
CA ASN A 678 -5.74 -23.65 -11.23
C ASN A 678 -5.09 -23.68 -12.61
N VAL A 679 -5.84 -24.09 -13.60
CA VAL A 679 -5.38 -24.26 -14.98
C VAL A 679 -5.85 -23.08 -15.81
N TYR A 680 -4.97 -22.50 -16.60
CA TYR A 680 -5.28 -21.38 -17.48
C TYR A 680 -5.50 -21.85 -18.92
N PRO A 681 -6.28 -21.11 -19.74
CA PRO A 681 -6.37 -21.36 -21.18
C PRO A 681 -4.99 -21.35 -21.84
N GLN A 682 -4.82 -22.13 -22.90
CA GLN A 682 -3.50 -22.35 -23.54
C GLN A 682 -2.82 -21.05 -23.98
N GLU A 683 -3.58 -20.03 -24.38
CA GLU A 683 -3.05 -18.74 -24.80
C GLU A 683 -2.35 -17.95 -23.67
N PHE A 684 -2.65 -18.27 -22.41
CA PHE A 684 -2.05 -17.64 -21.20
C PHE A 684 -1.08 -18.58 -20.48
N ALA A 685 -0.92 -19.81 -20.97
CA ALA A 685 -0.12 -20.82 -20.30
C ALA A 685 1.35 -20.80 -20.73
N GLY A 686 2.21 -21.23 -19.81
CA GLY A 686 3.64 -21.29 -20.02
C GLY A 686 4.36 -19.97 -19.72
N GLY A 687 5.68 -20.04 -19.71
CA GLY A 687 6.60 -18.91 -19.52
C GLY A 687 7.65 -18.91 -20.62
N LEU A 688 8.86 -18.46 -20.33
CA LEU A 688 9.99 -18.44 -21.25
C LEU A 688 10.38 -19.85 -21.73
N GLY A 689 10.44 -20.84 -20.82
CA GLY A 689 10.85 -22.20 -21.15
C GLY A 689 12.25 -22.25 -21.82
N GLU A 690 12.64 -23.42 -22.32
CA GLU A 690 13.95 -23.62 -22.98
C GLU A 690 14.10 -22.74 -24.24
N ALA A 691 13.01 -22.54 -25.01
CA ALA A 691 13.07 -21.71 -26.22
C ALA A 691 13.31 -20.22 -25.89
N GLY A 692 12.66 -19.69 -24.87
CA GLY A 692 12.89 -18.32 -24.42
C GLY A 692 14.28 -18.13 -23.81
N VAL A 693 14.78 -19.09 -23.04
CA VAL A 693 16.16 -19.09 -22.52
C VAL A 693 17.17 -19.03 -23.67
N LYS A 694 16.98 -19.87 -24.71
CA LYS A 694 17.85 -19.88 -25.89
C LYS A 694 17.80 -18.52 -26.59
N SER A 695 16.62 -17.98 -26.83
CA SER A 695 16.45 -16.68 -27.49
C SER A 695 17.09 -15.51 -26.73
N LEU A 696 16.95 -15.49 -25.39
CA LEU A 696 17.62 -14.47 -24.56
C LEU A 696 19.14 -14.61 -24.58
N ARG A 697 19.65 -15.85 -24.57
CA ARG A 697 21.11 -16.10 -24.72
C ARG A 697 21.62 -15.59 -26.05
N GLU A 698 20.97 -15.97 -27.16
CA GLU A 698 21.33 -15.51 -28.51
C GLU A 698 21.26 -13.97 -28.63
N PHE A 699 20.24 -13.37 -27.99
CA PHE A 699 20.11 -11.91 -27.92
C PHE A 699 21.33 -11.25 -27.28
N VAL A 700 21.77 -11.74 -26.11
CA VAL A 700 22.93 -11.17 -25.40
C VAL A 700 24.23 -11.47 -26.17
N GLU A 701 24.45 -12.71 -26.62
CA GLU A 701 25.67 -13.09 -27.35
C GLU A 701 25.86 -12.26 -28.62
N ALA A 702 24.77 -11.80 -29.25
CA ALA A 702 24.78 -10.93 -30.42
C ALA A 702 24.84 -9.42 -30.13
N GLY A 703 25.15 -9.00 -28.90
CA GLY A 703 25.35 -7.60 -28.51
C GLY A 703 24.23 -6.93 -27.73
N GLY A 704 23.13 -7.66 -27.43
CA GLY A 704 22.02 -7.14 -26.61
C GLY A 704 22.39 -6.97 -25.13
N THR A 705 21.70 -6.07 -24.44
CA THR A 705 21.81 -5.90 -22.98
C THR A 705 20.60 -6.52 -22.28
N LEU A 706 20.81 -7.51 -21.41
CA LEU A 706 19.78 -8.08 -20.55
C LEU A 706 19.92 -7.49 -19.13
N ILE A 707 18.85 -6.90 -18.62
CA ILE A 707 18.78 -6.32 -17.27
C ILE A 707 17.83 -7.18 -16.43
N ALA A 708 18.32 -7.76 -15.34
CA ALA A 708 17.52 -8.59 -14.45
C ALA A 708 17.45 -7.94 -13.04
N LEU A 709 16.24 -7.85 -12.51
CA LEU A 709 15.96 -7.21 -11.22
C LEU A 709 15.63 -8.26 -10.15
N ASN A 710 16.26 -8.12 -8.99
CA ASN A 710 16.01 -8.90 -7.77
C ASN A 710 15.95 -10.42 -8.05
N ASP A 711 14.85 -11.12 -7.81
CA ASP A 711 14.72 -12.57 -8.02
C ASP A 711 14.91 -13.01 -9.47
N ALA A 712 14.66 -12.13 -10.45
CA ALA A 712 14.93 -12.44 -11.86
C ALA A 712 16.43 -12.66 -12.17
N THR A 713 17.33 -12.20 -11.29
CA THR A 713 18.77 -12.47 -11.40
C THR A 713 19.09 -13.95 -11.25
N GLU A 714 18.36 -14.68 -10.40
CA GLU A 714 18.52 -16.14 -10.27
C GLU A 714 18.18 -16.86 -11.59
N PHE A 715 17.16 -16.39 -12.33
CA PHE A 715 16.89 -16.89 -13.67
C PHE A 715 18.07 -16.66 -14.59
N ALA A 716 18.58 -15.43 -14.65
CA ALA A 716 19.71 -15.09 -15.52
C ALA A 716 20.98 -15.87 -15.15
N ILE A 717 21.35 -15.95 -13.87
CA ILE A 717 22.52 -16.68 -13.39
C ILE A 717 22.44 -18.17 -13.76
N ASN A 718 21.34 -18.83 -13.46
CA ASN A 718 21.21 -20.27 -13.57
C ASN A 718 21.02 -20.72 -15.03
N TYR A 719 20.12 -20.07 -15.76
CA TYR A 719 19.78 -20.51 -17.12
C TYR A 719 20.73 -19.99 -18.20
N LEU A 720 21.36 -18.80 -18.00
CA LEU A 720 22.42 -18.31 -18.88
C LEU A 720 23.84 -18.76 -18.42
N ARG A 721 23.93 -19.46 -17.27
CA ARG A 721 25.19 -19.99 -16.71
C ARG A 721 26.26 -18.91 -16.51
N LEU A 722 25.86 -17.82 -15.84
CA LEU A 722 26.75 -16.69 -15.60
C LEU A 722 27.78 -17.03 -14.50
N PRO A 723 29.03 -16.49 -14.56
CA PRO A 723 30.08 -16.74 -13.58
C PRO A 723 29.88 -15.89 -12.30
N VAL A 724 28.68 -15.92 -11.76
CA VAL A 724 28.23 -15.20 -10.56
C VAL A 724 27.42 -16.12 -9.68
N ARG A 725 27.57 -16.01 -8.37
CA ARG A 725 26.83 -16.82 -7.39
C ARG A 725 26.07 -15.92 -6.41
N ASN A 726 24.80 -16.25 -6.15
CA ASN A 726 24.07 -15.69 -5.01
C ASN A 726 24.54 -16.35 -3.72
N VAL A 727 25.18 -15.59 -2.81
CA VAL A 727 25.71 -16.11 -1.54
C VAL A 727 24.65 -16.35 -0.49
N LEU A 728 23.40 -15.89 -0.72
CA LEU A 728 22.28 -16.05 0.18
C LEU A 728 21.34 -17.19 -0.23
N ALA A 729 21.55 -17.79 -1.39
CA ALA A 729 20.74 -18.92 -1.85
C ALA A 729 20.80 -20.09 -0.85
N GLY A 730 19.62 -20.53 -0.36
CA GLY A 730 19.50 -21.63 0.61
C GLY A 730 19.91 -21.30 2.04
N VAL A 731 20.25 -20.06 2.36
CA VAL A 731 20.57 -19.65 3.73
C VAL A 731 19.29 -19.63 4.57
N ASN A 732 19.34 -20.20 5.78
CA ASN A 732 18.20 -20.25 6.69
C ASN A 732 17.89 -18.87 7.28
N ASN A 733 16.61 -18.56 7.48
CA ASN A 733 16.14 -17.31 8.09
C ASN A 733 16.66 -17.05 9.53
N ARG A 734 17.15 -18.10 10.21
CA ARG A 734 17.83 -17.95 11.52
C ARG A 734 19.25 -17.41 11.40
N GLU A 735 19.85 -17.51 10.23
CA GLU A 735 21.23 -17.08 9.96
C GLU A 735 21.31 -15.78 9.17
N PHE A 736 20.35 -15.55 8.28
CA PHE A 736 20.20 -14.33 7.52
C PHE A 736 18.73 -14.05 7.23
N TYR A 737 18.26 -12.85 7.57
CA TYR A 737 16.91 -12.41 7.25
C TYR A 737 16.84 -10.88 7.14
N CYS A 738 16.36 -10.38 6.01
CA CYS A 738 16.18 -8.96 5.74
C CYS A 738 14.85 -8.76 4.98
N PRO A 739 13.75 -8.49 5.71
CA PRO A 739 12.39 -8.51 5.16
C PRO A 739 11.91 -7.15 4.68
N GLY A 740 12.72 -6.38 3.98
CA GLY A 740 12.38 -5.05 3.47
C GLY A 740 13.03 -3.93 4.29
N SER A 741 14.31 -3.66 3.98
CA SER A 741 15.13 -2.65 4.64
C SER A 741 15.93 -1.85 3.61
N ILE A 742 16.42 -0.69 4.01
CA ILE A 742 17.29 0.15 3.18
C ILE A 742 18.72 -0.05 3.66
N LEU A 743 19.57 -0.53 2.76
CA LEU A 743 20.97 -0.84 3.01
C LEU A 743 21.88 0.11 2.24
N ARG A 744 23.05 0.43 2.82
CA ARG A 744 24.10 1.20 2.17
C ARG A 744 24.82 0.36 1.12
N THR A 745 25.18 1.00 0.02
CA THR A 745 26.06 0.45 -1.02
C THR A 745 27.14 1.44 -1.40
N GLU A 746 28.31 0.93 -1.78
CA GLU A 746 29.45 1.68 -2.32
C GLU A 746 29.51 1.44 -3.82
N LEU A 747 29.49 2.53 -4.62
CA LEU A 747 29.45 2.47 -6.08
C LEU A 747 30.85 2.51 -6.67
N LEU A 748 31.06 1.79 -7.79
CA LEU A 748 32.30 1.87 -8.59
C LEU A 748 32.39 3.25 -9.24
N PRO A 749 33.41 4.06 -8.93
CA PRO A 749 33.54 5.40 -9.48
C PRO A 749 33.78 5.38 -11.02
N ALA A 750 33.34 6.43 -11.69
CA ALA A 750 33.58 6.67 -13.13
C ALA A 750 33.11 5.55 -14.08
N HIS A 751 32.17 4.71 -13.62
CA HIS A 751 31.57 3.71 -14.49
C HIS A 751 30.33 4.29 -15.18
N PRO A 752 29.98 3.93 -16.44
CA PRO A 752 28.80 4.45 -17.13
C PRO A 752 27.49 4.21 -16.37
N LEU A 753 27.35 3.07 -15.68
CA LEU A 753 26.15 2.75 -14.88
C LEU A 753 26.01 3.65 -13.64
N THR A 754 27.08 4.24 -13.12
CA THR A 754 27.07 5.11 -11.94
C THR A 754 27.10 6.61 -12.30
N PHE A 755 26.93 6.95 -13.56
CA PHE A 755 26.85 8.35 -13.99
C PHE A 755 25.71 9.09 -13.32
N GLY A 756 25.97 10.26 -12.75
CA GLY A 756 24.98 11.04 -11.99
C GLY A 756 24.74 10.52 -10.57
N MET A 757 25.60 9.64 -10.05
CA MET A 757 25.49 9.10 -8.70
C MET A 757 26.65 9.57 -7.80
N GLU A 758 26.40 9.60 -6.50
CA GLU A 758 27.45 9.75 -5.49
C GLU A 758 28.18 8.42 -5.25
N PRO A 759 29.38 8.44 -4.64
CA PRO A 759 30.13 7.22 -4.33
C PRO A 759 29.38 6.25 -3.40
N GLU A 760 28.50 6.78 -2.53
CA GLU A 760 27.61 5.99 -1.69
C GLU A 760 26.17 6.09 -2.22
N SER A 761 25.44 4.98 -2.17
CA SER A 761 24.04 4.89 -2.54
C SER A 761 23.30 3.92 -1.62
N ILE A 762 22.07 3.60 -1.97
CA ILE A 762 21.24 2.64 -1.24
C ILE A 762 20.91 1.41 -2.08
N ALA A 763 20.49 0.34 -1.41
CA ALA A 763 19.76 -0.77 -2.00
C ALA A 763 18.49 -1.02 -1.21
N TRP A 764 17.36 -1.10 -1.90
CA TRP A 764 16.12 -1.61 -1.30
C TRP A 764 16.19 -3.15 -1.25
N PHE A 765 16.41 -3.68 -0.07
CA PHE A 765 16.65 -5.11 0.15
C PHE A 765 15.42 -5.78 0.80
N GLU A 766 14.74 -6.65 0.08
CA GLU A 766 13.63 -7.44 0.58
C GLU A 766 13.80 -8.90 0.15
N GLN A 767 14.44 -9.69 1.00
CA GLN A 767 14.85 -11.08 0.69
C GLN A 767 15.66 -11.19 -0.61
N SER A 768 16.38 -10.14 -0.93
CA SER A 768 17.11 -9.93 -2.19
C SER A 768 18.39 -10.76 -2.26
N PRO A 769 18.92 -11.06 -3.46
CA PRO A 769 20.21 -11.74 -3.61
C PRO A 769 21.38 -10.79 -3.32
N ALA A 770 22.53 -11.40 -2.97
CA ALA A 770 23.84 -10.74 -2.92
C ALA A 770 24.86 -11.61 -3.63
N PHE A 771 25.79 -10.99 -4.36
CA PHE A 771 26.57 -11.70 -5.34
C PHE A 771 28.05 -11.86 -4.96
N GLU A 772 28.61 -12.99 -5.37
CA GLU A 772 30.03 -13.25 -5.45
C GLU A 772 30.41 -13.53 -6.91
N ILE A 773 31.43 -12.82 -7.40
CA ILE A 773 31.96 -12.98 -8.75
C ILE A 773 32.91 -14.18 -8.75
N MET A 774 32.67 -15.13 -9.64
CA MET A 774 33.48 -16.36 -9.77
C MET A 774 34.59 -16.20 -10.82
N ASP A 775 34.40 -15.29 -11.80
CA ASP A 775 35.40 -14.94 -12.80
C ASP A 775 35.50 -13.40 -12.93
N PRO A 776 36.53 -12.80 -12.34
CA PRO A 776 36.75 -11.34 -12.42
C PRO A 776 37.04 -10.81 -13.83
N ASN A 777 37.42 -11.65 -14.81
CA ASN A 777 37.64 -11.22 -16.19
C ASN A 777 36.32 -11.07 -16.95
N ALA A 778 35.29 -11.82 -16.55
CA ALA A 778 33.98 -11.80 -17.21
C ALA A 778 32.96 -10.89 -16.49
N ALA A 779 33.17 -10.57 -15.19
CA ALA A 779 32.18 -9.86 -14.39
C ALA A 779 32.82 -8.74 -13.54
N THR A 780 32.09 -7.63 -13.39
CA THR A 780 32.51 -6.44 -12.63
C THR A 780 31.44 -6.09 -11.59
N ALA A 781 31.83 -5.89 -10.33
CA ALA A 781 30.94 -5.38 -9.30
C ALA A 781 30.81 -3.85 -9.41
N ILE A 782 29.61 -3.38 -9.71
CA ILE A 782 29.28 -1.96 -9.89
C ILE A 782 28.87 -1.32 -8.58
N ALA A 783 28.16 -2.07 -7.72
CA ALA A 783 27.83 -1.67 -6.36
C ALA A 783 28.16 -2.82 -5.39
N LYS A 784 28.70 -2.49 -4.21
CA LYS A 784 29.03 -3.44 -3.15
C LYS A 784 28.45 -2.99 -1.82
N TYR A 785 28.12 -3.93 -0.98
CA TYR A 785 27.90 -3.65 0.44
C TYR A 785 29.23 -3.35 1.13
N PRO A 786 29.25 -2.44 2.14
CA PRO A 786 30.48 -2.09 2.86
C PRO A 786 31.22 -3.33 3.37
N ALA A 787 32.55 -3.31 3.27
CA ALA A 787 33.40 -4.38 3.76
C ALA A 787 33.41 -4.45 5.31
N ASN A 788 33.17 -3.33 5.97
CA ASN A 788 33.21 -3.18 7.42
C ASN A 788 31.88 -2.59 7.96
N GLY A 789 31.51 -2.97 9.17
CA GLY A 789 30.29 -2.50 9.83
C GLY A 789 29.01 -3.13 9.26
N SER A 790 27.86 -2.63 9.72
CA SER A 790 26.55 -3.01 9.21
C SER A 790 26.15 -2.12 8.03
N PRO A 791 25.59 -2.65 6.95
CA PRO A 791 25.07 -1.85 5.85
C PRO A 791 23.69 -1.22 6.19
N LEU A 792 23.06 -1.56 7.31
CA LEU A 792 21.69 -1.14 7.64
C LEU A 792 21.60 0.39 7.84
N LEU A 793 20.80 1.05 7.04
CA LEU A 793 20.44 2.47 7.18
C LEU A 793 19.07 2.64 7.85
N SER A 794 18.07 1.85 7.42
CA SER A 794 16.71 1.89 7.97
C SER A 794 16.05 0.51 7.89
N GLY A 795 15.26 0.16 8.90
CA GLY A 795 14.57 -1.12 9.01
C GLY A 795 15.24 -2.09 9.99
N TRP A 796 15.42 -3.33 9.56
CA TRP A 796 16.01 -4.41 10.36
C TRP A 796 16.70 -5.46 9.48
N ILE A 797 17.78 -6.04 9.99
CA ILE A 797 18.53 -7.11 9.34
C ILE A 797 19.10 -8.07 10.39
N LEU A 798 19.02 -9.36 10.10
CA LEU A 798 19.74 -10.42 10.83
C LEU A 798 20.86 -10.97 9.95
N GLY A 799 22.05 -11.14 10.51
CA GLY A 799 23.17 -11.79 9.82
C GLY A 799 23.86 -10.91 8.77
N ASP A 800 23.88 -9.60 8.97
CA ASP A 800 24.46 -8.58 8.07
C ASP A 800 25.92 -8.85 7.64
N GLN A 801 26.68 -9.59 8.46
CA GLN A 801 28.06 -10.00 8.14
C GLN A 801 28.15 -10.84 6.85
N ARG A 802 27.05 -11.49 6.41
CA ARG A 802 27.01 -12.25 5.15
C ARG A 802 27.03 -11.34 3.90
N LEU A 803 26.70 -10.06 4.06
CA LEU A 803 26.72 -9.07 2.97
C LEU A 803 28.07 -8.38 2.81
N ARG A 804 28.95 -8.39 3.82
CA ARG A 804 30.19 -7.60 3.83
C ARG A 804 31.04 -7.85 2.60
N GLY A 805 31.32 -6.77 1.83
CA GLY A 805 32.10 -6.80 0.62
C GLY A 805 31.47 -7.56 -0.56
N LYS A 806 30.24 -8.07 -0.42
CA LYS A 806 29.52 -8.74 -1.51
C LYS A 806 28.91 -7.70 -2.46
N ALA A 807 28.75 -8.09 -3.74
CA ALA A 807 28.18 -7.20 -4.74
C ALA A 807 26.63 -7.14 -4.63
N ALA A 808 26.09 -5.93 -4.77
CA ALA A 808 24.69 -5.64 -4.90
C ALA A 808 24.26 -5.42 -6.37
N LEU A 809 25.19 -4.99 -7.24
CA LEU A 809 24.97 -4.78 -8.68
C LEU A 809 26.20 -5.29 -9.43
N VAL A 810 25.96 -6.14 -10.42
CA VAL A 810 27.04 -6.78 -11.21
C VAL A 810 26.75 -6.62 -12.70
N GLU A 811 27.77 -6.27 -13.47
CA GLU A 811 27.78 -6.35 -14.93
C GLU A 811 28.58 -7.59 -15.36
N VAL A 812 28.01 -8.41 -16.24
CA VAL A 812 28.61 -9.63 -16.77
C VAL A 812 28.72 -9.54 -18.29
N LYS A 813 29.89 -9.72 -18.86
CA LYS A 813 30.10 -9.79 -20.31
C LYS A 813 29.72 -11.19 -20.82
N VAL A 814 28.93 -11.24 -21.90
CA VAL A 814 28.49 -12.48 -22.53
C VAL A 814 28.51 -12.32 -24.04
N GLY A 815 29.45 -12.95 -24.73
CA GLY A 815 29.63 -12.75 -26.14
C GLY A 815 29.97 -11.30 -26.51
N GLN A 816 29.18 -10.66 -27.36
CA GLN A 816 29.31 -9.24 -27.73
C GLN A 816 28.45 -8.31 -26.86
N GLY A 817 27.58 -8.85 -26.00
CA GLY A 817 26.69 -8.10 -25.14
C GLY A 817 26.97 -8.29 -23.65
N ARG A 818 25.96 -7.97 -22.83
CA ARG A 818 26.14 -8.02 -21.39
C ARG A 818 24.84 -8.33 -20.65
N VAL A 819 24.98 -8.85 -19.44
CA VAL A 819 23.91 -9.02 -18.48
C VAL A 819 24.17 -8.14 -17.26
N ILE A 820 23.19 -7.34 -16.85
CA ILE A 820 23.24 -6.47 -15.67
C ILE A 820 22.33 -7.08 -14.60
N LEU A 821 22.91 -7.44 -13.46
CA LEU A 821 22.26 -8.13 -12.35
C LEU A 821 22.05 -7.16 -11.18
N PHE A 822 20.83 -6.67 -10.97
CA PHE A 822 20.46 -5.91 -9.79
C PHE A 822 20.04 -6.85 -8.66
N GLY A 823 20.85 -6.97 -7.60
CA GLY A 823 20.50 -7.69 -6.36
C GLY A 823 19.52 -6.91 -5.49
N PHE A 824 18.67 -6.08 -6.08
CA PHE A 824 17.63 -5.28 -5.43
C PHE A 824 16.67 -4.70 -6.48
N ARG A 825 15.58 -4.08 -6.02
CA ARG A 825 14.62 -3.39 -6.90
C ARG A 825 14.94 -1.89 -6.99
N PRO A 826 15.58 -1.41 -8.08
CA PRO A 826 16.02 0.00 -8.21
C PRO A 826 14.85 0.99 -8.32
N GLN A 827 13.66 0.55 -8.71
CA GLN A 827 12.46 1.36 -8.85
C GLN A 827 11.40 1.05 -7.78
N TYR A 828 11.74 0.35 -6.71
CA TYR A 828 10.85 -0.17 -5.67
C TYR A 828 9.59 0.66 -5.46
N ARG A 829 8.43 0.11 -5.78
CA ARG A 829 7.08 0.72 -5.67
C ARG A 829 7.01 2.16 -6.22
N GLY A 830 7.82 2.52 -7.22
CA GLY A 830 7.93 3.89 -7.73
C GLY A 830 8.48 4.93 -6.73
N GLN A 831 9.00 4.50 -5.60
CA GLN A 831 9.41 5.36 -4.47
C GLN A 831 10.93 5.57 -4.39
N SER A 832 11.74 4.64 -4.91
CA SER A 832 13.20 4.67 -4.78
C SER A 832 13.86 5.53 -5.88
N LEU A 833 13.65 6.85 -5.80
CA LEU A 833 14.26 7.82 -6.72
C LEU A 833 15.80 7.79 -6.65
N ALA A 834 16.36 7.56 -5.45
CA ALA A 834 17.80 7.50 -5.22
C ALA A 834 18.53 6.45 -6.09
N THR A 835 17.85 5.42 -6.55
CA THR A 835 18.43 4.31 -7.35
C THR A 835 17.96 4.27 -8.80
N LEU A 836 16.98 5.10 -9.19
CA LEU A 836 16.51 5.18 -10.58
C LEU A 836 17.61 5.53 -11.60
N PRO A 837 18.62 6.38 -11.28
CA PRO A 837 19.72 6.64 -12.22
C PRO A 837 20.45 5.37 -12.65
N LEU A 838 20.67 4.41 -11.74
CA LEU A 838 21.31 3.13 -12.06
C LEU A 838 20.50 2.35 -13.12
N LEU A 839 19.16 2.31 -12.97
CA LEU A 839 18.28 1.64 -13.92
C LEU A 839 18.28 2.34 -15.28
N PHE A 840 18.12 3.67 -15.29
CA PHE A 840 18.13 4.43 -16.55
C PHE A 840 19.50 4.35 -17.25
N ASN A 841 20.60 4.42 -16.51
CA ASN A 841 21.93 4.26 -17.08
C ASN A 841 22.13 2.86 -17.67
N ALA A 842 21.64 1.80 -17.02
CA ALA A 842 21.68 0.44 -17.54
C ALA A 842 20.99 0.32 -18.91
N ILE A 843 19.86 1.02 -19.09
CA ILE A 843 19.12 1.04 -20.35
C ILE A 843 19.82 1.93 -21.39
N LEU A 844 20.19 3.17 -21.03
CA LEU A 844 20.73 4.17 -21.96
C LEU A 844 22.11 3.80 -22.52
N THR A 845 22.93 3.11 -21.73
CA THR A 845 24.28 2.69 -22.14
C THR A 845 24.29 1.44 -23.00
N SER A 846 23.13 0.79 -23.23
CA SER A 846 23.07 -0.40 -24.09
C SER A 846 23.49 -0.17 -25.55
N LYS A 847 23.40 1.06 -26.05
CA LYS A 847 23.85 1.44 -27.41
C LYS A 847 25.24 2.03 -27.49
N LEU A 848 25.83 2.48 -26.40
CA LEU A 848 27.10 3.21 -26.43
C LEU A 848 28.31 2.32 -26.74
N GLU A 849 28.23 1.01 -26.49
CA GLU A 849 29.35 0.07 -26.66
C GLU A 849 29.37 -0.61 -28.03
N THR A 850 28.30 -0.58 -28.80
CA THR A 850 28.26 -1.08 -30.18
C THR A 850 28.94 -0.12 -31.23
N ALA A 851 29.35 1.07 -30.77
CA ALA A 851 29.99 2.09 -31.61
C ALA A 851 31.55 2.17 -31.46
N ARG A 852 32.16 1.20 -30.70
CA ARG A 852 33.64 1.12 -30.57
C ARG A 852 34.22 -0.08 -31.32
#